data_7e7a0ef888873016613a517d17225b05
#
_entry.id   7e7a0ef888873016613a517d17225b05
#
_cell.length_a   1.000
_cell.length_b   1.000
_cell.length_c   1.000
_cell.angle_alpha   90.00
_cell.angle_beta   90.00
_cell.angle_gamma   90.00
#
_symmetry.space_group_name_H-M   'P 1'
#
loop_
_entity.id
_entity.type
_entity.pdbx_description
1 polymer ?
#
loop_
_entity_poly.entity_id
_entity_poly.type
_entity_poly.pdbx_seq_one_letter_code
_entity_poly.pdbx_strand_id
1 'polypeptide(L)'
;MKDETRKHTHHHHEHEHQHEHHHEHGGMKNRITVICLTALLLAGAVFIEKNCDLPTWQMLLVYLVPYLLIGHGTLKEALEGIFKGDMLNEDFLMSIATIGALCIGFLPGAETEFPEAVFVMLFFQVGELFEGYAEGRSRDSISHLMNIRPDYANVERDGTVKSVSPEEVTIGETIVVKPGEKVPLDGQVIEGTSSLNTIALTGESMPREVTIGEDIASGCINLSGVLRVRTSKTFGESTVSKIIRLVESADKNKSRSESFITKFARVYTPIVVATALLLAFIPPFFASTGYLESFSVWLHRALIFLVVSCPCALVISVPLTFFGGLGGASRKGILIKGSNYMDTLANLGTVVFDKTGTLTKGVFAVEAVHPDHFDANEILHLAAHVEHYSTHPIGAALREAFPNEATDGCHVTDVEEIAGRGVKARIGGRLVAVGNSKMMEDIGAEWHNCHRTGTIVHVAVDGVYAGHVVINDVVKEDSAEAISKLRGLGISRTVMLTGDRKEVGDKVAEELGIDECHAELLPADKVDCMERLIADKPEGKTLAFVGDGINDAPVLKRADVGIAMGGLGSDAAIEAADVVLMDDHPSKIATAVEIARRTVAIAKQNVWFAIGVKVVILLLATVGLGTMWMAVFADVGVTVLAVLNAMRALKG
;
A
#
# COMPACT_ATOMS: atom_id res chain seq x y z
N MET A 1 -6.02 48.60 -32.69
CA MET A 1 -4.57 48.46 -32.50
C MET A 1 -4.39 47.14 -31.75
N LYS A 2 -3.78 46.20 -32.46
CA LYS A 2 -3.52 44.82 -32.02
C LYS A 2 -2.43 44.82 -30.95
N ASP A 3 -2.59 44.01 -29.92
CA ASP A 3 -1.45 43.53 -29.15
C ASP A 3 -1.62 42.02 -28.88
N GLU A 4 -0.70 41.27 -29.47
CA GLU A 4 -0.59 39.84 -29.41
C GLU A 4 0.25 39.45 -28.19
N THR A 5 -0.33 38.76 -27.21
CA THR A 5 0.42 38.09 -26.14
C THR A 5 0.57 36.60 -26.48
N ARG A 6 1.77 36.25 -26.93
CA ARG A 6 2.23 34.85 -27.11
C ARG A 6 2.20 34.08 -25.79
N LYS A 7 1.36 33.08 -25.73
CA LYS A 7 1.47 32.00 -24.76
C LYS A 7 2.52 31.00 -25.21
N HIS A 8 3.64 30.91 -24.51
CA HIS A 8 4.59 29.82 -24.59
C HIS A 8 4.01 28.64 -23.79
N THR A 9 3.44 27.66 -24.47
CA THR A 9 3.16 26.35 -23.94
C THR A 9 4.42 25.50 -24.04
N HIS A 10 5.09 25.26 -22.90
CA HIS A 10 6.09 24.22 -22.78
C HIS A 10 5.36 22.88 -22.71
N HIS A 11 5.36 22.15 -23.82
CA HIS A 11 5.07 20.73 -23.83
C HIS A 11 6.30 19.99 -23.28
N HIS A 12 6.22 19.57 -22.01
CA HIS A 12 7.03 18.48 -21.52
C HIS A 12 6.45 17.19 -22.08
N HIS A 13 7.09 16.61 -23.09
CA HIS A 13 6.92 15.21 -23.46
C HIS A 13 7.64 14.38 -22.40
N GLU A 14 6.91 13.93 -21.38
CA GLU A 14 7.30 12.77 -20.61
C GLU A 14 7.01 11.54 -21.48
N HIS A 15 8.05 10.94 -22.03
CA HIS A 15 7.98 9.62 -22.61
C HIS A 15 7.85 8.61 -21.46
N GLU A 16 6.61 8.27 -21.11
CA GLU A 16 6.31 7.05 -20.34
C GLU A 16 6.62 5.86 -21.23
N HIS A 17 7.71 5.16 -20.95
CA HIS A 17 7.93 3.82 -21.45
C HIS A 17 6.98 2.86 -20.72
N GLN A 18 5.76 2.74 -21.22
CA GLN A 18 4.88 1.61 -20.90
C GLN A 18 5.37 0.42 -21.70
N HIS A 19 6.14 -0.45 -21.07
CA HIS A 19 6.27 -1.83 -21.53
C HIS A 19 4.96 -2.55 -21.22
N GLU A 20 3.97 -2.45 -22.12
CA GLU A 20 2.80 -3.32 -22.13
C GLU A 20 3.25 -4.72 -22.61
N HIS A 21 3.74 -5.52 -21.68
CA HIS A 21 3.85 -6.95 -21.89
C HIS A 21 2.45 -7.58 -21.67
N HIS A 22 1.67 -7.68 -22.75
CA HIS A 22 0.51 -8.56 -22.80
C HIS A 22 0.98 -10.02 -22.71
N HIS A 23 1.09 -10.55 -21.51
CA HIS A 23 1.30 -11.98 -21.28
C HIS A 23 -0.05 -12.71 -21.29
N GLU A 24 -0.47 -13.19 -22.46
CA GLU A 24 -1.50 -14.22 -22.57
C GLU A 24 -1.00 -15.52 -21.92
N HIS A 25 -1.83 -16.15 -21.10
CA HIS A 25 -1.58 -17.46 -20.47
C HIS A 25 -1.26 -18.62 -21.46
N GLY A 26 -1.45 -18.40 -22.76
CA GLY A 26 -1.01 -19.31 -23.83
C GLY A 26 0.51 -19.29 -24.11
N GLY A 27 1.21 -18.22 -23.75
CA GLY A 27 2.62 -18.01 -24.08
C GLY A 27 3.61 -18.86 -23.26
N MET A 28 3.32 -19.16 -21.99
CA MET A 28 4.27 -19.85 -21.09
C MET A 28 4.58 -21.29 -21.55
N LYS A 29 3.57 -22.07 -21.95
CA LYS A 29 3.78 -23.44 -22.46
C LYS A 29 4.62 -23.45 -23.75
N ASN A 30 4.38 -22.49 -24.64
CA ASN A 30 5.15 -22.35 -25.89
C ASN A 30 6.60 -21.96 -25.59
N ARG A 31 6.87 -21.03 -24.66
CA ARG A 31 8.23 -20.64 -24.24
C ARG A 31 8.98 -21.83 -23.64
N ILE A 32 8.38 -22.60 -22.73
CA ILE A 32 8.99 -23.82 -22.19
C ILE A 32 9.31 -24.84 -23.30
N THR A 33 8.41 -25.03 -24.26
CA THR A 33 8.63 -25.95 -25.38
C THR A 33 9.82 -25.53 -26.23
N VAL A 34 9.95 -24.23 -26.53
CA VAL A 34 11.08 -23.67 -27.29
C VAL A 34 12.39 -23.86 -26.53
N ILE A 35 12.41 -23.57 -25.22
CA ILE A 35 13.59 -23.79 -24.37
C ILE A 35 14.04 -25.26 -24.38
N CYS A 36 13.11 -26.19 -24.16
CA CYS A 36 13.41 -27.63 -24.16
C CYS A 36 13.91 -28.09 -25.53
N LEU A 37 13.29 -27.65 -26.63
CA LEU A 37 13.70 -28.00 -27.98
C LEU A 37 15.09 -27.44 -28.28
N THR A 38 15.37 -26.21 -27.92
CA THR A 38 16.69 -25.59 -28.11
C THR A 38 17.76 -26.32 -27.29
N ALA A 39 17.47 -26.73 -26.06
CA ALA A 39 18.40 -27.51 -25.25
C ALA A 39 18.75 -28.85 -25.88
N LEU A 40 17.75 -29.53 -26.48
CA LEU A 40 17.98 -30.77 -27.22
C LEU A 40 18.83 -30.54 -28.50
N LEU A 41 18.52 -29.47 -29.25
CA LEU A 41 19.30 -29.11 -30.43
C LEU A 41 20.74 -28.70 -30.08
N LEU A 42 20.93 -27.97 -28.98
CA LEU A 42 22.27 -27.63 -28.47
C LEU A 42 23.06 -28.90 -28.10
N ALA A 43 22.44 -29.83 -27.38
CA ALA A 43 23.08 -31.11 -27.05
C ALA A 43 23.47 -31.89 -28.30
N GLY A 44 22.61 -31.90 -29.33
CA GLY A 44 22.89 -32.49 -30.65
C GLY A 44 24.05 -31.79 -31.37
N ALA A 45 24.09 -30.46 -31.34
CA ALA A 45 25.18 -29.66 -31.95
C ALA A 45 26.52 -29.95 -31.28
N VAL A 46 26.58 -30.00 -29.95
CA VAL A 46 27.79 -30.38 -29.18
C VAL A 46 28.22 -31.81 -29.47
N PHE A 47 27.25 -32.73 -29.63
CA PHE A 47 27.56 -34.10 -30.03
C PHE A 47 28.19 -34.19 -31.45
N ILE A 48 27.68 -33.41 -32.41
CA ILE A 48 28.24 -33.30 -33.76
C ILE A 48 29.66 -32.72 -33.70
N GLU A 49 29.87 -31.64 -32.94
CA GLU A 49 31.18 -31.00 -32.78
C GLU A 49 32.25 -31.98 -32.26
N LYS A 50 31.88 -32.83 -31.29
CA LYS A 50 32.80 -33.80 -30.70
C LYS A 50 33.10 -35.01 -31.55
N ASN A 51 32.25 -35.34 -32.53
CA ASN A 51 32.37 -36.56 -33.32
C ASN A 51 32.65 -36.31 -34.82
N CYS A 52 32.54 -35.06 -35.29
CA CYS A 52 32.71 -34.71 -36.70
C CYS A 52 33.67 -33.52 -36.84
N ASP A 53 34.76 -33.69 -37.53
CA ASP A 53 35.71 -32.60 -37.87
C ASP A 53 35.13 -31.74 -39.01
N LEU A 54 34.20 -30.84 -38.68
CA LEU A 54 33.61 -29.91 -39.64
C LEU A 54 34.40 -28.59 -39.68
N PRO A 55 34.50 -27.93 -40.83
CA PRO A 55 35.10 -26.60 -40.92
C PRO A 55 34.25 -25.57 -40.12
N THR A 56 34.88 -24.54 -39.60
CA THR A 56 34.29 -23.54 -38.70
C THR A 56 32.97 -22.94 -39.25
N TRP A 57 32.88 -22.68 -40.56
CA TRP A 57 31.66 -22.12 -41.14
C TRP A 57 30.48 -23.10 -41.18
N GLN A 58 30.75 -24.44 -41.34
CA GLN A 58 29.70 -25.46 -41.25
C GLN A 58 29.25 -25.64 -39.80
N MET A 59 30.18 -25.59 -38.86
CA MET A 59 29.87 -25.65 -37.44
C MET A 59 29.00 -24.45 -37.01
N LEU A 60 29.31 -23.24 -37.50
CA LEU A 60 28.46 -22.09 -37.30
C LEU A 60 27.02 -22.34 -37.74
N LEU A 61 26.80 -22.96 -38.91
CA LEU A 61 25.45 -23.27 -39.41
C LEU A 61 24.70 -24.25 -38.49
N VAL A 62 25.39 -25.21 -37.88
CA VAL A 62 24.82 -26.16 -36.94
C VAL A 62 24.34 -25.43 -35.67
N TYR A 63 25.13 -24.51 -35.11
CA TYR A 63 24.77 -23.76 -33.95
C TYR A 63 23.82 -22.58 -34.22
N LEU A 64 23.77 -22.08 -35.44
CA LEU A 64 22.88 -20.99 -35.83
C LEU A 64 21.39 -21.39 -35.71
N VAL A 65 21.07 -22.68 -35.95
CA VAL A 65 19.69 -23.17 -35.84
C VAL A 65 19.14 -23.03 -34.40
N PRO A 66 19.74 -23.63 -33.36
CA PRO A 66 19.28 -23.45 -32.01
C PRO A 66 19.40 -22.00 -31.55
N TYR A 67 20.43 -21.24 -32.00
CA TYR A 67 20.60 -19.83 -31.66
C TYR A 67 19.44 -18.95 -32.15
N LEU A 68 19.05 -19.07 -33.42
CA LEU A 68 17.95 -18.30 -33.99
C LEU A 68 16.59 -18.74 -33.41
N LEU A 69 16.43 -20.02 -33.10
CA LEU A 69 15.20 -20.53 -32.50
C LEU A 69 14.94 -19.90 -31.12
N ILE A 70 15.97 -19.82 -30.28
CA ILE A 70 15.83 -19.28 -28.93
C ILE A 70 15.96 -17.74 -28.89
N GLY A 71 16.83 -17.18 -29.73
CA GLY A 71 17.18 -15.76 -29.74
C GLY A 71 16.28 -14.87 -30.57
N HIS A 72 15.35 -15.43 -31.33
CA HIS A 72 14.48 -14.68 -32.27
C HIS A 72 13.77 -13.47 -31.57
N GLY A 73 13.20 -13.68 -30.39
CA GLY A 73 12.51 -12.61 -29.62
C GLY A 73 13.48 -11.51 -29.23
N THR A 74 14.57 -11.88 -28.54
CA THR A 74 15.62 -10.96 -28.05
C THR A 74 16.26 -10.16 -29.18
N LEU A 75 16.58 -10.83 -30.31
CA LEU A 75 17.14 -10.16 -31.50
C LEU A 75 16.16 -9.16 -32.12
N LYS A 76 14.88 -9.49 -32.15
CA LYS A 76 13.83 -8.59 -32.62
C LYS A 76 13.68 -7.38 -31.72
N GLU A 77 13.60 -7.57 -30.39
CA GLU A 77 13.48 -6.49 -29.42
C GLU A 77 14.72 -5.59 -29.39
N ALA A 78 15.92 -6.16 -29.53
CA ALA A 78 17.16 -5.41 -29.73
C ALA A 78 17.13 -4.51 -30.97
N LEU A 79 16.65 -5.01 -32.09
CA LEU A 79 16.50 -4.25 -33.33
C LEU A 79 15.45 -3.13 -33.20
N GLU A 80 14.31 -3.44 -32.60
CA GLU A 80 13.25 -2.44 -32.34
C GLU A 80 13.75 -1.34 -31.40
N GLY A 81 14.53 -1.68 -30.36
CA GLY A 81 15.16 -0.73 -29.44
C GLY A 81 16.06 0.28 -30.15
N ILE A 82 16.86 -0.17 -31.12
CA ILE A 82 17.70 0.70 -31.96
C ILE A 82 16.84 1.74 -32.68
N PHE A 83 15.73 1.32 -33.31
CA PHE A 83 14.85 2.20 -34.07
C PHE A 83 14.05 3.17 -33.18
N LYS A 84 13.75 2.78 -31.93
CA LYS A 84 13.04 3.60 -30.94
C LYS A 84 13.96 4.57 -30.17
N GLY A 85 15.29 4.48 -30.35
CA GLY A 85 16.28 5.32 -29.66
C GLY A 85 16.68 4.80 -28.28
N ASP A 86 16.25 3.61 -27.89
CA ASP A 86 16.64 2.90 -26.67
C ASP A 86 17.70 1.84 -26.99
N MET A 87 18.87 2.33 -27.43
CA MET A 87 19.94 1.51 -27.98
C MET A 87 20.74 0.70 -26.95
N LEU A 88 20.49 0.91 -25.63
CA LEU A 88 21.32 0.33 -24.57
C LEU A 88 20.49 -0.50 -23.57
N ASN A 89 19.44 -1.17 -24.07
CA ASN A 89 18.66 -2.11 -23.29
C ASN A 89 19.40 -3.46 -23.14
N GLU A 90 18.89 -4.32 -22.29
CA GLU A 90 19.48 -5.64 -22.01
C GLU A 90 19.48 -6.56 -23.22
N ASP A 91 18.43 -6.55 -24.04
CA ASP A 91 18.34 -7.37 -25.27
C ASP A 91 19.43 -7.01 -26.27
N PHE A 92 19.74 -5.72 -26.39
CA PHE A 92 20.82 -5.23 -27.25
C PHE A 92 22.19 -5.70 -26.75
N LEU A 93 22.45 -5.60 -25.44
CA LEU A 93 23.72 -6.06 -24.86
C LEU A 93 23.90 -7.57 -25.03
N MET A 94 22.85 -8.36 -24.77
CA MET A 94 22.86 -9.81 -24.94
C MET A 94 23.03 -10.20 -26.40
N SER A 95 22.36 -9.51 -27.33
CA SER A 95 22.50 -9.73 -28.74
C SER A 95 23.92 -9.47 -29.24
N ILE A 96 24.53 -8.35 -28.87
CA ILE A 96 25.92 -8.03 -29.25
C ILE A 96 26.89 -9.06 -28.68
N ALA A 97 26.75 -9.44 -27.41
CA ALA A 97 27.64 -10.39 -26.76
C ALA A 97 27.56 -11.76 -27.40
N THR A 98 26.37 -12.27 -27.71
CA THR A 98 26.19 -13.59 -28.29
C THR A 98 26.53 -13.66 -29.79
N ILE A 99 26.23 -12.59 -30.57
CA ILE A 99 26.70 -12.47 -31.95
C ILE A 99 28.23 -12.35 -31.97
N GLY A 100 28.82 -11.59 -31.07
CA GLY A 100 30.27 -11.49 -30.90
C GLY A 100 30.92 -12.87 -30.64
N ALA A 101 30.33 -13.66 -29.75
CA ALA A 101 30.77 -15.03 -29.46
C ALA A 101 30.67 -15.97 -30.68
N LEU A 102 29.60 -15.84 -31.50
CA LEU A 102 29.50 -16.58 -32.76
C LEU A 102 30.57 -16.15 -33.80
N CYS A 103 30.98 -14.88 -33.78
CA CYS A 103 31.93 -14.35 -34.75
C CYS A 103 33.39 -14.53 -34.34
N ILE A 104 33.71 -14.69 -33.06
CA ILE A 104 35.07 -14.68 -32.54
C ILE A 104 35.93 -15.83 -33.11
N GLY A 105 35.35 -17.01 -33.33
CA GLY A 105 36.02 -18.18 -33.89
C GLY A 105 36.56 -18.02 -35.31
N PHE A 106 36.24 -16.90 -35.99
CA PHE A 106 36.80 -16.55 -37.30
C PHE A 106 38.04 -15.64 -37.20
N LEU A 107 38.41 -15.22 -35.99
CA LEU A 107 39.62 -14.42 -35.77
C LEU A 107 40.85 -15.33 -35.65
N PRO A 108 42.03 -14.87 -36.09
CA PRO A 108 43.27 -15.63 -35.97
C PRO A 108 43.60 -15.91 -34.48
N GLY A 109 43.86 -17.20 -34.17
CA GLY A 109 44.26 -17.64 -32.84
C GLY A 109 43.11 -17.70 -31.80
N ALA A 110 41.86 -17.50 -32.23
CA ALA A 110 40.68 -17.65 -31.38
C ALA A 110 40.15 -19.07 -31.37
N GLU A 111 39.65 -19.53 -30.25
CA GLU A 111 38.83 -20.73 -30.11
C GLU A 111 37.37 -20.39 -30.48
N THR A 112 36.60 -21.40 -30.95
CA THR A 112 35.19 -21.22 -31.25
C THR A 112 34.36 -21.23 -30.00
N GLU A 113 33.45 -20.22 -29.83
CA GLU A 113 32.58 -20.05 -28.68
C GLU A 113 31.11 -20.25 -29.09
N PHE A 114 30.83 -21.13 -30.05
CA PHE A 114 29.47 -21.36 -30.56
C PHE A 114 28.53 -21.96 -29.53
N PRO A 115 28.95 -23.00 -28.74
CA PRO A 115 28.14 -23.55 -27.68
C PRO A 115 27.76 -22.50 -26.64
N GLU A 116 28.74 -21.66 -26.28
CA GLU A 116 28.59 -20.60 -25.26
C GLU A 116 27.57 -19.56 -25.70
N ALA A 117 27.60 -19.15 -26.99
CA ALA A 117 26.63 -18.18 -27.52
C ALA A 117 25.18 -18.67 -27.41
N VAL A 118 24.94 -19.94 -27.80
CA VAL A 118 23.61 -20.57 -27.70
C VAL A 118 23.20 -20.75 -26.23
N PHE A 119 24.15 -21.16 -25.39
CA PHE A 119 23.93 -21.40 -23.99
C PHE A 119 23.55 -20.11 -23.24
N VAL A 120 24.28 -19.01 -23.48
CA VAL A 120 23.98 -17.69 -22.92
C VAL A 120 22.55 -17.26 -23.26
N MET A 121 22.18 -17.36 -24.54
CA MET A 121 20.84 -16.99 -25.01
C MET A 121 19.76 -17.90 -24.40
N LEU A 122 20.04 -19.21 -24.29
CA LEU A 122 19.11 -20.17 -23.65
C LEU A 122 18.86 -19.82 -22.19
N PHE A 123 19.92 -19.55 -21.42
CA PHE A 123 19.79 -19.21 -20.02
C PHE A 123 19.15 -17.84 -19.81
N PHE A 124 19.42 -16.88 -20.70
CA PHE A 124 18.73 -15.59 -20.69
C PHE A 124 17.21 -15.80 -20.81
N GLN A 125 16.75 -16.62 -21.77
CA GLN A 125 15.33 -16.95 -21.94
C GLN A 125 14.73 -17.71 -20.74
N VAL A 126 15.52 -18.55 -20.05
CA VAL A 126 15.10 -19.16 -18.78
C VAL A 126 14.92 -18.09 -17.69
N GLY A 127 15.82 -17.11 -17.63
CA GLY A 127 15.71 -15.95 -16.74
C GLY A 127 14.42 -15.16 -16.99
N GLU A 128 14.17 -14.79 -18.23
CA GLU A 128 12.96 -14.12 -18.71
C GLU A 128 11.66 -14.87 -18.33
N LEU A 129 11.68 -16.21 -18.49
CA LEU A 129 10.55 -17.05 -18.10
C LEU A 129 10.27 -16.97 -16.60
N PHE A 130 11.34 -17.03 -15.79
CA PHE A 130 11.24 -16.94 -14.33
C PHE A 130 10.75 -15.56 -13.88
N GLU A 131 11.22 -14.51 -14.53
CA GLU A 131 10.79 -13.13 -14.32
C GLU A 131 9.29 -12.97 -14.54
N GLY A 132 8.81 -13.33 -15.73
CA GLY A 132 7.39 -13.25 -16.06
C GLY A 132 6.49 -14.07 -15.12
N TYR A 133 6.97 -15.25 -14.66
CA TYR A 133 6.26 -16.05 -13.66
C TYR A 133 6.19 -15.34 -12.30
N ALA A 134 7.29 -14.77 -11.85
CA ALA A 134 7.35 -14.09 -10.55
C ALA A 134 6.56 -12.79 -10.54
N GLU A 135 6.63 -12.02 -11.64
CA GLU A 135 5.84 -10.80 -11.83
C GLU A 135 4.34 -11.12 -11.86
N GLY A 136 3.93 -12.11 -12.62
CA GLY A 136 2.55 -12.59 -12.66
C GLY A 136 2.05 -12.98 -11.27
N ARG A 137 2.81 -13.74 -10.51
CA ARG A 137 2.43 -14.15 -9.14
C ARG A 137 2.37 -13.00 -8.14
N SER A 138 3.20 -11.98 -8.31
CA SER A 138 3.16 -10.77 -7.49
C SER A 138 1.95 -9.91 -7.84
N ARG A 139 1.64 -9.76 -9.13
CA ARG A 139 0.42 -9.09 -9.61
C ARG A 139 -0.84 -9.84 -9.21
N ASP A 140 -0.84 -11.18 -9.25
CA ASP A 140 -1.97 -12.00 -8.77
C ASP A 140 -2.26 -11.79 -7.28
N SER A 141 -1.25 -11.51 -6.46
CA SER A 141 -1.45 -11.22 -5.04
C SER A 141 -2.16 -9.87 -4.82
N ILE A 142 -1.95 -8.91 -5.71
CA ILE A 142 -2.69 -7.64 -5.77
C ILE A 142 -4.05 -7.86 -6.46
N SER A 143 -4.11 -8.71 -7.47
CA SER A 143 -5.34 -9.08 -8.19
C SER A 143 -6.35 -9.84 -7.34
N HIS A 144 -5.93 -10.50 -6.25
CA HIS A 144 -6.89 -11.02 -5.25
C HIS A 144 -7.73 -9.92 -4.61
N LEU A 145 -7.20 -8.69 -4.52
CA LEU A 145 -8.00 -7.51 -4.15
C LEU A 145 -8.93 -7.07 -5.28
N MET A 146 -8.56 -7.25 -6.54
CA MET A 146 -9.47 -6.99 -7.67
C MET A 146 -10.59 -8.04 -7.75
N ASN A 147 -10.40 -9.21 -7.15
CA ASN A 147 -11.44 -10.24 -7.02
C ASN A 147 -12.58 -9.85 -6.06
N ILE A 148 -12.47 -8.74 -5.31
CA ILE A 148 -13.59 -8.16 -4.55
C ILE A 148 -14.62 -7.48 -5.45
N ARG A 149 -14.28 -7.13 -6.70
CA ARG A 149 -15.23 -6.52 -7.65
C ARG A 149 -16.40 -7.45 -7.87
N PRO A 150 -17.64 -6.99 -7.67
CA PRO A 150 -18.83 -7.75 -7.99
C PRO A 150 -19.07 -7.73 -9.51
N ASP A 151 -19.48 -8.88 -10.05
CA ASP A 151 -19.73 -9.04 -11.48
C ASP A 151 -21.14 -8.55 -11.88
N TYR A 152 -22.10 -8.59 -10.95
CA TYR A 152 -23.49 -8.20 -11.15
C TYR A 152 -24.14 -7.69 -9.85
N ALA A 153 -25.25 -7.02 -9.99
CA ALA A 153 -26.14 -6.61 -8.90
C ALA A 153 -27.56 -7.11 -9.18
N ASN A 154 -28.20 -7.72 -8.17
CA ASN A 154 -29.61 -8.10 -8.27
C ASN A 154 -30.46 -6.95 -7.74
N VAL A 155 -31.08 -6.18 -8.61
CA VAL A 155 -31.90 -4.98 -8.28
C VAL A 155 -33.37 -5.34 -8.32
N GLU A 156 -34.13 -4.90 -7.31
CA GLU A 156 -35.56 -5.04 -7.26
C GLU A 156 -36.21 -3.84 -7.97
N ARG A 157 -36.84 -4.10 -9.13
CA ARG A 157 -37.57 -3.09 -9.91
C ARG A 157 -38.97 -3.65 -10.25
N ASP A 158 -40.00 -2.89 -9.97
CA ASP A 158 -41.40 -3.26 -10.24
C ASP A 158 -41.82 -4.61 -9.63
N GLY A 159 -41.35 -4.91 -8.41
CA GLY A 159 -41.63 -6.17 -7.70
C GLY A 159 -40.92 -7.41 -8.28
N THR A 160 -39.99 -7.22 -9.22
CA THR A 160 -39.19 -8.29 -9.82
C THR A 160 -37.68 -8.04 -9.61
N VAL A 161 -36.94 -9.10 -9.28
CA VAL A 161 -35.50 -9.01 -9.15
C VAL A 161 -34.84 -9.22 -10.51
N LYS A 162 -34.07 -8.23 -10.96
CA LYS A 162 -33.31 -8.27 -12.23
C LYS A 162 -31.81 -8.19 -11.95
N SER A 163 -31.04 -9.04 -12.62
CA SER A 163 -29.59 -8.97 -12.58
C SER A 163 -29.10 -7.95 -13.61
N VAL A 164 -28.36 -6.95 -13.16
CA VAL A 164 -27.81 -5.85 -13.98
C VAL A 164 -26.34 -5.62 -13.67
N SER A 165 -25.65 -4.82 -14.49
CA SER A 165 -24.29 -4.37 -14.14
C SER A 165 -24.35 -3.48 -12.89
N PRO A 166 -23.42 -3.60 -11.94
CA PRO A 166 -23.34 -2.70 -10.78
C PRO A 166 -23.29 -1.20 -11.16
N GLU A 167 -22.78 -0.89 -12.34
CA GLU A 167 -22.67 0.47 -12.89
C GLU A 167 -24.02 1.07 -13.28
N GLU A 168 -25.05 0.22 -13.51
CA GLU A 168 -26.41 0.65 -13.89
C GLU A 168 -27.31 0.90 -12.67
N VAL A 169 -26.82 0.63 -11.46
CA VAL A 169 -27.59 0.80 -10.23
C VAL A 169 -27.46 2.23 -9.74
N THR A 170 -28.61 2.85 -9.45
CA THR A 170 -28.69 4.22 -8.94
C THR A 170 -28.82 4.28 -7.42
N ILE A 171 -28.49 5.44 -6.84
CA ILE A 171 -28.65 5.67 -5.40
C ILE A 171 -30.14 5.57 -5.01
N GLY A 172 -30.42 4.85 -3.92
CA GLY A 172 -31.77 4.66 -3.38
C GLY A 172 -32.50 3.43 -3.93
N GLU A 173 -31.96 2.74 -4.95
CA GLU A 173 -32.51 1.46 -5.41
C GLU A 173 -32.25 0.35 -4.37
N THR A 174 -33.15 -0.64 -4.36
CA THR A 174 -33.02 -1.80 -3.48
C THR A 174 -32.31 -2.95 -4.21
N ILE A 175 -31.20 -3.40 -3.67
CA ILE A 175 -30.49 -4.58 -4.12
C ILE A 175 -30.75 -5.76 -3.20
N VAL A 176 -30.78 -6.97 -3.76
CA VAL A 176 -30.99 -8.23 -3.04
C VAL A 176 -29.68 -9.02 -3.07
N VAL A 177 -29.12 -9.30 -1.90
CA VAL A 177 -27.86 -10.03 -1.77
C VAL A 177 -28.12 -11.37 -1.09
N LYS A 178 -27.92 -12.46 -1.83
CA LYS A 178 -28.15 -13.82 -1.34
C LYS A 178 -26.88 -14.40 -0.65
N PRO A 179 -27.04 -15.44 0.18
CA PRO A 179 -25.87 -16.15 0.70
C PRO A 179 -24.93 -16.63 -0.41
N GLY A 180 -23.62 -16.39 -0.22
CA GLY A 180 -22.56 -16.67 -1.18
C GLY A 180 -22.31 -15.55 -2.20
N GLU A 181 -23.17 -14.54 -2.30
CA GLU A 181 -22.99 -13.42 -3.21
C GLU A 181 -22.15 -12.30 -2.57
N LYS A 182 -21.44 -11.55 -3.41
CA LYS A 182 -20.75 -10.33 -3.00
C LYS A 182 -21.75 -9.18 -2.92
N VAL A 183 -21.62 -8.32 -1.93
CA VAL A 183 -22.37 -7.06 -1.84
C VAL A 183 -21.92 -6.14 -2.98
N PRO A 184 -22.81 -5.79 -3.93
CA PRO A 184 -22.37 -5.08 -5.15
C PRO A 184 -22.13 -3.58 -4.95
N LEU A 185 -22.88 -2.94 -4.07
CA LEU A 185 -22.77 -1.50 -3.77
C LEU A 185 -22.88 -1.25 -2.27
N ASP A 186 -22.32 -0.13 -1.82
CA ASP A 186 -22.47 0.35 -0.45
C ASP A 186 -23.93 0.75 -0.21
N GLY A 187 -24.46 0.45 0.97
CA GLY A 187 -25.85 0.77 1.30
C GLY A 187 -26.22 0.38 2.73
N GLN A 188 -27.47 0.62 3.08
CA GLN A 188 -28.05 0.32 4.38
C GLN A 188 -29.01 -0.89 4.28
N VAL A 189 -28.91 -1.81 5.21
CA VAL A 189 -29.79 -2.97 5.31
C VAL A 189 -31.20 -2.50 5.69
N ILE A 190 -32.18 -2.76 4.81
CA ILE A 190 -33.59 -2.43 5.05
C ILE A 190 -34.43 -3.65 5.44
N GLU A 191 -33.96 -4.87 5.13
CA GLU A 191 -34.64 -6.13 5.50
C GLU A 191 -33.62 -7.27 5.54
N GLY A 192 -33.76 -8.17 6.52
CA GLY A 192 -32.93 -9.34 6.72
C GLY A 192 -31.86 -9.15 7.79
N THR A 193 -31.28 -10.27 8.19
CA THR A 193 -30.10 -10.35 9.08
C THR A 193 -29.14 -11.39 8.52
N SER A 194 -27.84 -11.13 8.60
CA SER A 194 -26.83 -12.05 8.09
C SER A 194 -25.48 -11.82 8.75
N SER A 195 -24.53 -12.72 8.46
CA SER A 195 -23.10 -12.54 8.75
C SER A 195 -22.37 -12.23 7.43
N LEU A 196 -21.51 -11.23 7.45
CA LEU A 196 -20.71 -10.83 6.30
C LEU A 196 -19.25 -11.24 6.50
N ASN A 197 -18.67 -11.89 5.50
CA ASN A 197 -17.22 -12.09 5.44
C ASN A 197 -16.55 -10.83 4.89
N THR A 198 -15.77 -10.18 5.75
CA THR A 198 -15.06 -8.93 5.46
C THR A 198 -13.56 -9.13 5.22
N ILE A 199 -13.05 -10.38 5.25
CA ILE A 199 -11.61 -10.70 5.16
C ILE A 199 -10.93 -9.99 3.98
N ALA A 200 -11.60 -9.95 2.82
CA ALA A 200 -11.03 -9.33 1.63
C ALA A 200 -10.87 -7.80 1.74
N LEU A 201 -11.62 -7.15 2.62
CA LEU A 201 -11.59 -5.71 2.85
C LEU A 201 -10.73 -5.35 4.07
N THR A 202 -11.03 -5.95 5.22
CA THR A 202 -10.42 -5.58 6.52
C THR A 202 -9.28 -6.49 6.94
N GLY A 203 -9.19 -7.68 6.33
CA GLY A 203 -8.25 -8.73 6.77
C GLY A 203 -8.69 -9.47 8.05
N GLU A 204 -9.86 -9.15 8.60
CA GLU A 204 -10.40 -9.81 9.79
C GLU A 204 -11.02 -11.16 9.47
N SER A 205 -10.65 -12.19 10.24
CA SER A 205 -11.16 -13.55 10.03
C SER A 205 -12.55 -13.79 10.63
N MET A 206 -12.98 -12.93 11.57
CA MET A 206 -14.30 -13.06 12.19
C MET A 206 -15.37 -12.41 11.29
N PRO A 207 -16.44 -13.13 10.94
CA PRO A 207 -17.55 -12.53 10.21
C PRO A 207 -18.23 -11.45 11.03
N ARG A 208 -18.60 -10.36 10.37
CA ARG A 208 -19.39 -9.26 10.97
C ARG A 208 -20.87 -9.58 10.86
N GLU A 209 -21.58 -9.62 11.98
CA GLU A 209 -23.04 -9.70 11.96
C GLU A 209 -23.65 -8.36 11.54
N VAL A 210 -24.72 -8.42 10.75
CA VAL A 210 -25.44 -7.23 10.27
C VAL A 210 -26.93 -7.41 10.41
N THR A 211 -27.60 -6.33 10.84
CA THR A 211 -29.03 -6.25 11.09
C THR A 211 -29.65 -5.05 10.37
N ILE A 212 -30.98 -4.94 10.44
CA ILE A 212 -31.74 -3.85 9.82
C ILE A 212 -31.27 -2.50 10.38
N GLY A 213 -31.01 -1.55 9.49
CA GLY A 213 -30.54 -0.20 9.83
C GLY A 213 -29.02 -0.03 9.78
N GLU A 214 -28.25 -1.11 9.68
CA GLU A 214 -26.78 -1.03 9.60
C GLU A 214 -26.29 -0.80 8.18
N ASP A 215 -25.18 -0.07 8.09
CA ASP A 215 -24.49 0.18 6.82
C ASP A 215 -23.56 -0.99 6.47
N ILE A 216 -23.59 -1.38 5.20
CA ILE A 216 -22.72 -2.41 4.64
C ILE A 216 -21.91 -1.89 3.46
N ALA A 217 -20.65 -2.35 3.37
CA ALA A 217 -19.75 -2.00 2.29
C ALA A 217 -19.80 -2.99 1.13
N SER A 218 -19.63 -2.49 -0.08
CA SER A 218 -19.44 -3.32 -1.27
C SER A 218 -18.17 -4.18 -1.15
N GLY A 219 -18.19 -5.39 -1.74
CA GLY A 219 -17.09 -6.34 -1.72
C GLY A 219 -17.10 -7.33 -0.57
N CYS A 220 -17.92 -7.15 0.48
CA CYS A 220 -18.16 -8.18 1.49
C CYS A 220 -18.90 -9.37 0.86
N ILE A 221 -18.69 -10.58 1.37
CA ILE A 221 -19.44 -11.77 0.94
C ILE A 221 -20.51 -12.05 1.97
N ASN A 222 -21.74 -12.14 1.54
CA ASN A 222 -22.86 -12.52 2.38
C ASN A 222 -22.82 -14.03 2.69
N LEU A 223 -22.89 -14.43 3.96
CA LEU A 223 -22.69 -15.84 4.37
C LEU A 223 -23.99 -16.60 4.66
N SER A 224 -25.01 -15.98 5.25
CA SER A 224 -26.15 -16.71 5.81
C SER A 224 -27.53 -16.26 5.32
N GLY A 225 -27.99 -15.09 5.66
CA GLY A 225 -29.34 -14.61 5.36
C GLY A 225 -29.44 -13.89 4.01
N VAL A 226 -30.64 -13.74 3.47
CA VAL A 226 -30.88 -12.83 2.34
C VAL A 226 -31.01 -11.42 2.88
N LEU A 227 -30.23 -10.51 2.31
CA LEU A 227 -30.25 -9.08 2.67
C LEU A 227 -30.93 -8.27 1.55
N ARG A 228 -31.80 -7.36 1.94
CA ARG A 228 -32.27 -6.27 1.09
C ARG A 228 -31.59 -5.00 1.55
N VAL A 229 -30.91 -4.33 0.63
CA VAL A 229 -30.04 -3.20 0.92
C VAL A 229 -30.45 -2.03 0.04
N ARG A 230 -30.69 -0.87 0.63
CA ARG A 230 -30.90 0.38 -0.09
C ARG A 230 -29.54 1.00 -0.39
N THR A 231 -29.23 1.18 -1.65
CA THR A 231 -27.95 1.72 -2.11
C THR A 231 -27.77 3.18 -1.65
N SER A 232 -26.59 3.49 -1.10
CA SER A 232 -26.22 4.83 -0.62
C SER A 232 -25.24 5.55 -1.55
N LYS A 233 -24.53 4.80 -2.42
CA LYS A 233 -23.52 5.33 -3.33
C LYS A 233 -23.66 4.71 -4.72
N THR A 234 -23.14 5.41 -5.74
CA THR A 234 -22.97 4.84 -7.09
C THR A 234 -21.82 3.84 -7.09
N PHE A 235 -21.75 2.94 -8.09
CA PHE A 235 -20.66 1.97 -8.19
C PHE A 235 -19.27 2.65 -8.25
N GLY A 236 -19.14 3.75 -8.99
CA GLY A 236 -17.91 4.52 -9.08
C GLY A 236 -17.42 5.14 -7.76
N GLU A 237 -18.33 5.36 -6.81
CA GLU A 237 -18.07 5.90 -5.47
C GLU A 237 -18.05 4.82 -4.39
N SER A 238 -18.32 3.57 -4.76
CA SER A 238 -18.35 2.43 -3.84
C SER A 238 -16.98 2.14 -3.22
N THR A 239 -17.01 1.54 -2.04
CA THR A 239 -15.81 1.11 -1.31
C THR A 239 -14.88 0.26 -2.18
N VAL A 240 -15.44 -0.71 -2.91
CA VAL A 240 -14.67 -1.57 -3.83
C VAL A 240 -13.98 -0.75 -4.92
N SER A 241 -14.70 0.16 -5.58
CA SER A 241 -14.13 0.98 -6.66
C SER A 241 -13.00 1.89 -6.18
N LYS A 242 -13.10 2.40 -4.94
CA LYS A 242 -12.05 3.19 -4.31
C LYS A 242 -10.82 2.36 -4.01
N ILE A 243 -10.99 1.18 -3.42
CA ILE A 243 -9.88 0.25 -3.14
C ILE A 243 -9.14 -0.11 -4.43
N ILE A 244 -9.87 -0.45 -5.50
CA ILE A 244 -9.28 -0.78 -6.80
C ILE A 244 -8.45 0.39 -7.32
N ARG A 245 -8.99 1.62 -7.32
CA ARG A 245 -8.24 2.82 -7.75
C ARG A 245 -7.00 3.10 -6.91
N LEU A 246 -7.06 2.88 -5.59
CA LEU A 246 -5.91 3.05 -4.70
C LEU A 246 -4.80 2.06 -5.06
N VAL A 247 -5.15 0.80 -5.31
CA VAL A 247 -4.22 -0.25 -5.72
C VAL A 247 -3.60 0.07 -7.08
N GLU A 248 -4.40 0.47 -8.07
CA GLU A 248 -3.92 0.87 -9.40
C GLU A 248 -3.01 2.11 -9.36
N SER A 249 -3.31 3.06 -8.47
CA SER A 249 -2.48 4.27 -8.34
C SER A 249 -1.15 4.04 -7.61
N ALA A 250 -1.02 2.93 -6.87
CA ALA A 250 0.20 2.59 -6.14
C ALA A 250 1.41 2.40 -7.07
N ASP A 251 1.20 1.98 -8.31
CA ASP A 251 2.26 1.83 -9.33
C ASP A 251 2.91 3.16 -9.74
N LYS A 252 2.21 4.28 -9.58
CA LYS A 252 2.72 5.60 -9.99
C LYS A 252 3.74 6.19 -9.01
N ASN A 253 3.69 5.79 -7.74
CA ASN A 253 4.51 6.33 -6.66
C ASN A 253 5.70 5.41 -6.35
N LYS A 254 6.76 5.48 -7.17
CA LYS A 254 7.96 4.64 -7.05
C LYS A 254 8.78 4.99 -5.81
N SER A 255 9.30 3.97 -5.12
CA SER A 255 10.22 4.11 -3.99
C SER A 255 11.52 4.84 -4.38
N ARG A 256 12.25 5.35 -3.37
CA ARG A 256 13.60 5.90 -3.58
C ARG A 256 14.54 4.84 -4.17
N SER A 257 14.41 3.59 -3.73
CA SER A 257 15.21 2.47 -4.21
C SER A 257 14.91 2.15 -5.68
N GLU A 258 13.65 2.11 -6.09
CA GLU A 258 13.25 1.92 -7.49
C GLU A 258 13.69 3.08 -8.39
N SER A 259 13.49 4.31 -7.92
CA SER A 259 13.94 5.51 -8.63
C SER A 259 15.46 5.57 -8.78
N PHE A 260 16.20 5.11 -7.76
CA PHE A 260 17.66 5.01 -7.82
C PHE A 260 18.09 3.98 -8.87
N ILE A 261 17.46 2.79 -8.90
CA ILE A 261 17.82 1.74 -9.86
C ILE A 261 17.57 2.18 -11.29
N THR A 262 16.43 2.84 -11.57
CA THR A 262 16.13 3.37 -12.91
C THR A 262 17.16 4.41 -13.35
N LYS A 263 17.56 5.32 -12.45
CA LYS A 263 18.62 6.31 -12.72
C LYS A 263 19.99 5.66 -12.86
N PHE A 264 20.29 4.68 -12.04
CA PHE A 264 21.54 3.92 -12.08
C PHE A 264 21.69 3.19 -13.41
N ALA A 265 20.69 2.44 -13.85
CA ALA A 265 20.73 1.71 -15.11
C ALA A 265 21.00 2.64 -16.30
N ARG A 266 20.36 3.81 -16.34
CA ARG A 266 20.56 4.81 -17.41
C ARG A 266 21.99 5.33 -17.51
N VAL A 267 22.71 5.43 -16.41
CA VAL A 267 24.11 5.91 -16.39
C VAL A 267 25.11 4.75 -16.49
N TYR A 268 24.79 3.64 -15.85
CA TYR A 268 25.65 2.47 -15.77
C TYR A 268 25.85 1.81 -17.14
N THR A 269 24.81 1.58 -17.92
CA THR A 269 24.88 0.87 -19.19
C THR A 269 25.81 1.54 -20.22
N PRO A 270 25.74 2.86 -20.47
CA PRO A 270 26.71 3.52 -21.34
C PRO A 270 28.15 3.41 -20.86
N ILE A 271 28.40 3.49 -19.55
CA ILE A 271 29.75 3.35 -18.96
C ILE A 271 30.28 1.95 -19.22
N VAL A 272 29.45 0.94 -19.03
CA VAL A 272 29.81 -0.46 -19.27
C VAL A 272 30.18 -0.71 -20.73
N VAL A 273 29.35 -0.25 -21.66
CA VAL A 273 29.60 -0.39 -23.11
C VAL A 273 30.91 0.30 -23.50
N ALA A 274 31.12 1.53 -23.03
CA ALA A 274 32.37 2.26 -23.27
C ALA A 274 33.58 1.52 -22.70
N THR A 275 33.48 0.97 -21.48
CA THR A 275 34.54 0.19 -20.83
C THR A 275 34.83 -1.11 -21.59
N ALA A 276 33.80 -1.82 -22.07
CA ALA A 276 33.94 -3.03 -22.88
C ALA A 276 34.66 -2.73 -24.21
N LEU A 277 34.31 -1.63 -24.87
CA LEU A 277 35.00 -1.18 -26.09
C LEU A 277 36.48 -0.84 -25.80
N LEU A 278 36.76 -0.12 -24.73
CA LEU A 278 38.13 0.19 -24.31
C LEU A 278 38.91 -1.10 -24.01
N LEU A 279 38.29 -2.08 -23.34
CA LEU A 279 38.89 -3.36 -23.00
C LEU A 279 39.18 -4.21 -24.27
N ALA A 280 38.32 -4.15 -25.28
CA ALA A 280 38.52 -4.87 -26.52
C ALA A 280 39.66 -4.28 -27.37
N PHE A 281 39.76 -2.94 -27.47
CA PHE A 281 40.63 -2.30 -28.45
C PHE A 281 41.97 -1.78 -27.91
N ILE A 282 42.07 -1.35 -26.66
CA ILE A 282 43.26 -0.70 -26.14
C ILE A 282 44.37 -1.71 -25.73
N PRO A 283 44.11 -2.76 -24.91
CA PRO A 283 45.15 -3.62 -24.42
C PRO A 283 45.91 -4.37 -25.54
N PRO A 284 45.30 -4.75 -26.68
CA PRO A 284 46.04 -5.40 -27.79
C PRO A 284 47.21 -4.57 -28.33
N PHE A 285 47.18 -3.23 -28.21
CA PHE A 285 48.28 -2.37 -28.64
C PHE A 285 49.54 -2.52 -27.76
N PHE A 286 49.43 -2.97 -26.54
CA PHE A 286 50.49 -3.13 -25.57
C PHE A 286 50.98 -4.58 -25.43
N ALA A 287 50.35 -5.52 -26.16
CA ALA A 287 50.71 -6.92 -26.09
C ALA A 287 51.96 -7.21 -26.93
N SER A 288 52.77 -8.14 -26.47
CA SER A 288 53.98 -8.60 -27.15
C SER A 288 53.73 -9.55 -28.33
N THR A 289 52.53 -10.13 -28.38
CA THR A 289 52.00 -10.94 -29.49
C THR A 289 51.33 -10.03 -30.53
N GLY A 290 51.17 -10.47 -31.75
CA GLY A 290 50.57 -9.64 -32.82
C GLY A 290 49.19 -9.05 -32.43
N TYR A 291 48.88 -7.84 -32.92
CA TYR A 291 47.62 -7.15 -32.57
C TYR A 291 46.38 -8.00 -32.73
N LEU A 292 46.25 -8.72 -33.87
CA LEU A 292 45.08 -9.54 -34.17
C LEU A 292 44.91 -10.76 -33.28
N GLU A 293 46.02 -11.39 -32.86
CA GLU A 293 45.98 -12.51 -31.91
C GLU A 293 45.60 -12.03 -30.51
N SER A 294 46.15 -10.90 -30.09
CA SER A 294 45.82 -10.27 -28.81
C SER A 294 44.39 -9.73 -28.81
N PHE A 295 43.91 -9.18 -29.93
CA PHE A 295 42.57 -8.66 -30.09
C PHE A 295 41.49 -9.74 -29.86
N SER A 296 41.69 -10.97 -30.36
CA SER A 296 40.75 -12.07 -30.13
C SER A 296 40.57 -12.38 -28.64
N VAL A 297 41.66 -12.43 -27.87
CA VAL A 297 41.64 -12.67 -26.41
C VAL A 297 40.94 -11.55 -25.68
N TRP A 298 41.27 -10.30 -26.01
CA TRP A 298 40.68 -9.15 -25.30
C TRP A 298 39.20 -8.91 -25.73
N LEU A 299 38.85 -9.22 -26.96
CA LEU A 299 37.46 -9.22 -27.41
C LEU A 299 36.64 -10.25 -26.64
N HIS A 300 37.13 -11.47 -26.45
CA HIS A 300 36.48 -12.48 -25.61
C HIS A 300 36.24 -11.99 -24.19
N ARG A 301 37.24 -11.37 -23.54
CA ARG A 301 37.10 -10.77 -22.19
C ARG A 301 36.07 -9.63 -22.18
N ALA A 302 36.05 -8.81 -23.23
CA ALA A 302 35.08 -7.72 -23.35
C ALA A 302 33.64 -8.23 -23.53
N LEU A 303 33.43 -9.34 -24.25
CA LEU A 303 32.13 -9.99 -24.39
C LEU A 303 31.64 -10.58 -23.08
N ILE A 304 32.53 -11.28 -22.33
CA ILE A 304 32.23 -11.75 -20.96
C ILE A 304 31.85 -10.55 -20.06
N PHE A 305 32.62 -9.46 -20.13
CA PHE A 305 32.39 -8.24 -19.37
C PHE A 305 31.00 -7.66 -19.68
N LEU A 306 30.57 -7.62 -20.94
CA LEU A 306 29.25 -7.15 -21.35
C LEU A 306 28.12 -8.02 -20.76
N VAL A 307 28.22 -9.34 -20.87
CA VAL A 307 27.20 -10.26 -20.32
C VAL A 307 27.04 -10.09 -18.80
N VAL A 308 28.16 -10.05 -18.05
CA VAL A 308 28.10 -9.90 -16.59
C VAL A 308 27.52 -8.57 -16.17
N SER A 309 27.68 -7.54 -17.00
CA SER A 309 27.33 -6.17 -16.62
C SER A 309 25.84 -5.84 -16.72
N CYS A 310 24.97 -6.74 -17.24
CA CYS A 310 23.52 -6.50 -17.20
C CYS A 310 23.03 -6.35 -15.76
N PRO A 311 22.30 -5.26 -15.40
CA PRO A 311 21.77 -5.10 -14.05
C PRO A 311 20.45 -5.85 -13.81
N CYS A 312 20.13 -6.91 -14.58
CA CYS A 312 18.83 -7.60 -14.63
C CYS A 312 18.32 -8.00 -13.22
N ALA A 313 19.19 -8.59 -12.38
CA ALA A 313 18.82 -8.97 -11.02
C ALA A 313 18.33 -7.79 -10.14
N LEU A 314 18.86 -6.58 -10.39
CA LEU A 314 18.46 -5.38 -9.63
C LEU A 314 17.15 -4.79 -10.15
N VAL A 315 17.05 -4.67 -11.49
CA VAL A 315 15.90 -4.06 -12.16
C VAL A 315 14.63 -4.83 -11.86
N ILE A 316 14.72 -6.16 -11.76
CA ILE A 316 13.58 -7.05 -11.54
C ILE A 316 13.27 -7.23 -10.04
N SER A 317 14.28 -7.61 -9.25
CA SER A 317 14.03 -8.08 -7.88
C SER A 317 13.56 -6.99 -6.93
N VAL A 318 13.94 -5.72 -7.17
CA VAL A 318 13.59 -4.62 -6.26
C VAL A 318 12.13 -4.21 -6.42
N PRO A 319 11.60 -3.88 -7.61
CA PRO A 319 10.16 -3.65 -7.78
C PRO A 319 9.32 -4.83 -7.29
N LEU A 320 9.70 -6.06 -7.64
CA LEU A 320 9.03 -7.27 -7.20
C LEU A 320 8.97 -7.39 -5.66
N THR A 321 10.02 -6.98 -4.96
CA THR A 321 10.06 -6.96 -3.49
C THR A 321 9.04 -5.97 -2.93
N PHE A 322 8.96 -4.76 -3.50
CA PHE A 322 8.01 -3.74 -3.06
C PHE A 322 6.56 -4.15 -3.38
N PHE A 323 6.29 -4.68 -4.57
CA PHE A 323 4.98 -5.24 -4.90
C PHE A 323 4.57 -6.37 -3.96
N GLY A 324 5.52 -7.25 -3.61
CA GLY A 324 5.31 -8.28 -2.61
C GLY A 324 4.94 -7.71 -1.23
N GLY A 325 5.61 -6.66 -0.81
CA GLY A 325 5.34 -5.95 0.45
C GLY A 325 3.98 -5.26 0.46
N LEU A 326 3.62 -4.55 -0.62
CA LEU A 326 2.31 -3.91 -0.80
C LEU A 326 1.19 -4.95 -0.75
N GLY A 327 1.33 -6.07 -1.48
CA GLY A 327 0.37 -7.17 -1.45
C GLY A 327 0.27 -7.87 -0.10
N GLY A 328 1.38 -7.98 0.64
CA GLY A 328 1.41 -8.50 2.01
C GLY A 328 0.69 -7.59 3.01
N ALA A 329 0.89 -6.27 2.92
CA ALA A 329 0.20 -5.27 3.72
C ALA A 329 -1.31 -5.28 3.47
N SER A 330 -1.69 -5.32 2.19
CA SER A 330 -3.09 -5.30 1.80
C SER A 330 -3.87 -6.52 2.30
N ARG A 331 -3.26 -7.72 2.32
CA ARG A 331 -3.88 -8.92 2.93
C ARG A 331 -4.14 -8.80 4.42
N LYS A 332 -3.47 -7.87 5.10
CA LYS A 332 -3.70 -7.54 6.51
C LYS A 332 -4.64 -6.33 6.70
N GLY A 333 -5.33 -5.90 5.64
CA GLY A 333 -6.22 -4.75 5.67
C GLY A 333 -5.49 -3.40 5.76
N ILE A 334 -4.24 -3.34 5.28
CA ILE A 334 -3.42 -2.12 5.27
C ILE A 334 -3.15 -1.75 3.82
N LEU A 335 -3.79 -0.70 3.32
CA LEU A 335 -3.60 -0.19 1.97
C LEU A 335 -2.52 0.90 1.95
N ILE A 336 -1.46 0.70 1.20
CA ILE A 336 -0.36 1.65 1.04
C ILE A 336 -0.38 2.14 -0.40
N LYS A 337 -0.48 3.46 -0.62
CA LYS A 337 -0.66 4.09 -1.93
C LYS A 337 0.60 4.17 -2.81
N GLY A 338 1.68 3.55 -2.41
CA GLY A 338 2.90 3.52 -3.21
C GLY A 338 4.11 2.95 -2.46
N SER A 339 5.08 2.47 -3.22
CA SER A 339 6.31 1.90 -2.67
C SER A 339 7.20 2.95 -1.96
N ASN A 340 7.09 4.25 -2.32
CA ASN A 340 7.75 5.34 -1.62
C ASN A 340 7.33 5.45 -0.14
N TYR A 341 6.07 5.16 0.16
CA TYR A 341 5.56 5.17 1.54
C TYR A 341 6.06 3.99 2.37
N MET A 342 6.44 2.87 1.71
CA MET A 342 7.16 1.79 2.38
C MET A 342 8.54 2.25 2.89
N ASP A 343 9.30 3.00 2.08
CA ASP A 343 10.57 3.59 2.50
C ASP A 343 10.37 4.58 3.67
N THR A 344 9.29 5.36 3.63
CA THR A 344 8.94 6.33 4.68
C THR A 344 8.58 5.63 5.99
N LEU A 345 7.70 4.63 5.95
CA LEU A 345 7.31 3.82 7.11
C LEU A 345 8.50 3.06 7.72
N ALA A 346 9.41 2.53 6.88
CA ALA A 346 10.58 1.81 7.36
C ALA A 346 11.52 2.70 8.20
N ASN A 347 11.59 3.99 7.87
CA ASN A 347 12.44 4.98 8.55
C ASN A 347 11.70 5.78 9.64
N LEU A 348 10.48 5.38 9.99
CA LEU A 348 9.64 6.08 10.95
C LEU A 348 10.34 6.23 12.31
N GLY A 349 10.34 7.45 12.85
CA GLY A 349 10.92 7.80 14.13
C GLY A 349 9.94 8.49 15.09
N THR A 350 8.94 9.19 14.54
CA THR A 350 7.92 9.91 15.30
C THR A 350 6.54 9.54 14.78
N VAL A 351 5.59 9.27 15.68
CA VAL A 351 4.18 9.07 15.34
C VAL A 351 3.34 10.08 16.10
N VAL A 352 2.54 10.83 15.36
CA VAL A 352 1.61 11.83 15.88
C VAL A 352 0.19 11.30 15.69
N PHE A 353 -0.59 11.27 16.75
CA PHE A 353 -1.96 10.76 16.74
C PHE A 353 -2.96 11.89 16.94
N ASP A 354 -4.05 11.90 16.21
CA ASP A 354 -5.26 12.54 16.70
C ASP A 354 -5.84 11.70 17.84
N LYS A 355 -6.58 12.34 18.75
CA LYS A 355 -7.25 11.63 19.85
C LYS A 355 -8.54 10.97 19.38
N THR A 356 -9.49 11.78 18.94
CA THR A 356 -10.90 11.40 18.72
C THR A 356 -11.06 10.58 17.42
N GLY A 357 -11.71 9.42 17.49
CA GLY A 357 -11.88 8.54 16.33
C GLY A 357 -10.60 7.79 15.92
N THR A 358 -9.45 8.09 16.53
CA THR A 358 -8.14 7.47 16.24
C THR A 358 -7.67 6.59 17.38
N LEU A 359 -7.34 7.16 18.54
CA LEU A 359 -6.99 6.43 19.77
C LEU A 359 -8.24 6.08 20.59
N THR A 360 -9.33 6.79 20.34
CA THR A 360 -10.63 6.59 20.95
C THR A 360 -11.65 6.16 19.89
N LYS A 361 -12.78 5.63 20.33
CA LYS A 361 -13.86 5.17 19.44
C LYS A 361 -14.67 6.32 18.81
N GLY A 362 -14.46 7.58 19.27
CA GLY A 362 -15.32 8.70 18.91
C GLY A 362 -16.75 8.58 19.46
N VAL A 363 -16.97 7.64 20.37
CA VAL A 363 -18.24 7.39 21.04
C VAL A 363 -18.10 7.81 22.49
N PHE A 364 -18.99 8.69 22.91
CA PHE A 364 -19.04 9.14 24.29
C PHE A 364 -19.76 8.12 25.17
N ALA A 365 -19.25 7.87 26.36
CA ALA A 365 -19.90 7.02 27.36
C ALA A 365 -19.93 7.71 28.72
N VAL A 366 -20.95 7.37 29.53
CA VAL A 366 -21.05 7.81 30.92
C VAL A 366 -20.00 7.08 31.74
N GLU A 367 -19.00 7.82 32.24
CA GLU A 367 -17.95 7.27 33.14
C GLU A 367 -18.42 7.25 34.61
N ALA A 368 -19.13 8.29 35.02
CA ALA A 368 -19.61 8.41 36.42
C ALA A 368 -20.83 9.32 36.52
N VAL A 369 -21.65 9.05 37.52
CA VAL A 369 -22.72 9.93 37.96
C VAL A 369 -22.42 10.39 39.40
N HIS A 370 -22.41 11.68 39.63
CA HIS A 370 -22.15 12.28 40.93
C HIS A 370 -23.44 12.97 41.44
N PRO A 371 -24.22 12.27 42.26
CA PRO A 371 -25.44 12.82 42.82
C PRO A 371 -25.13 13.81 43.96
N ASP A 372 -25.97 14.83 44.09
CA ASP A 372 -25.94 15.75 45.23
C ASP A 372 -27.16 15.54 46.15
N HIS A 373 -28.38 15.81 45.66
CA HIS A 373 -29.61 15.64 46.43
C HIS A 373 -30.55 14.55 45.86
N PHE A 374 -30.16 13.90 44.78
CA PHE A 374 -30.96 12.90 44.08
C PHE A 374 -30.19 11.56 43.99
N ASP A 375 -30.89 10.48 43.69
CA ASP A 375 -30.21 9.21 43.40
C ASP A 375 -29.51 9.23 42.06
N ALA A 376 -28.38 8.51 41.90
CA ALA A 376 -27.61 8.47 40.68
C ALA A 376 -28.43 7.93 39.46
N ASN A 377 -29.28 6.93 39.70
CA ASN A 377 -30.14 6.39 38.65
C ASN A 377 -31.24 7.39 38.26
N GLU A 378 -31.76 8.17 39.23
CA GLU A 378 -32.76 9.22 38.94
C GLU A 378 -32.15 10.36 38.13
N ILE A 379 -30.91 10.78 38.41
CA ILE A 379 -30.20 11.79 37.62
C ILE A 379 -30.00 11.30 36.19
N LEU A 380 -29.55 10.06 36.01
CA LEU A 380 -29.32 9.47 34.67
C LEU A 380 -30.61 9.31 33.89
N HIS A 381 -31.68 8.83 34.55
CA HIS A 381 -33.03 8.74 34.00
C HIS A 381 -33.54 10.09 33.49
N LEU A 382 -33.50 11.15 34.34
CA LEU A 382 -33.93 12.48 33.96
C LEU A 382 -33.10 13.08 32.84
N ALA A 383 -31.76 12.89 32.87
CA ALA A 383 -30.85 13.37 31.84
C ALA A 383 -31.11 12.68 30.47
N ALA A 384 -31.29 11.37 30.47
CA ALA A 384 -31.59 10.61 29.25
C ALA A 384 -32.89 11.06 28.59
N HIS A 385 -33.95 11.27 29.38
CA HIS A 385 -35.24 11.75 28.87
C HIS A 385 -35.20 13.17 28.29
N VAL A 386 -34.49 14.11 28.97
CA VAL A 386 -34.32 15.48 28.46
C VAL A 386 -33.55 15.50 27.14
N GLU A 387 -32.51 14.69 27.05
CA GLU A 387 -31.65 14.60 25.85
C GLU A 387 -32.20 13.67 24.77
N HIS A 388 -33.41 13.10 24.93
CA HIS A 388 -34.04 12.21 23.93
C HIS A 388 -34.16 12.88 22.55
N TYR A 389 -34.49 14.16 22.52
CA TYR A 389 -34.68 14.91 21.28
C TYR A 389 -33.42 15.61 20.78
N SER A 390 -32.33 15.54 21.54
CA SER A 390 -31.05 16.11 21.13
C SER A 390 -30.30 15.18 20.16
N THR A 391 -29.78 15.76 19.08
CA THR A 391 -28.89 15.07 18.13
C THR A 391 -27.42 15.11 18.58
N HIS A 392 -27.14 15.71 19.73
CA HIS A 392 -25.79 15.83 20.24
C HIS A 392 -25.23 14.47 20.70
N PRO A 393 -23.94 14.15 20.45
CA PRO A 393 -23.34 12.88 20.88
C PRO A 393 -23.43 12.60 22.39
N ILE A 394 -23.43 13.64 23.21
CA ILE A 394 -23.66 13.55 24.67
C ILE A 394 -25.03 12.96 24.99
N GLY A 395 -26.08 13.39 24.25
CA GLY A 395 -27.43 12.85 24.40
C GLY A 395 -27.49 11.36 24.07
N ALA A 396 -26.78 10.93 23.04
CA ALA A 396 -26.67 9.50 22.70
C ALA A 396 -26.05 8.68 23.84
N ALA A 397 -24.94 9.18 24.45
CA ALA A 397 -24.28 8.52 25.58
C ALA A 397 -25.20 8.40 26.82
N LEU A 398 -26.00 9.41 27.10
CA LEU A 398 -26.95 9.38 28.23
C LEU A 398 -28.07 8.37 27.98
N ARG A 399 -28.61 8.27 26.75
CA ARG A 399 -29.64 7.28 26.39
C ARG A 399 -29.09 5.86 26.45
N GLU A 400 -27.88 5.63 25.97
CA GLU A 400 -27.24 4.31 26.02
C GLU A 400 -27.00 3.85 27.46
N ALA A 401 -26.63 4.78 28.35
CA ALA A 401 -26.47 4.50 29.76
C ALA A 401 -27.78 4.24 30.50
N PHE A 402 -28.93 4.67 29.94
CA PHE A 402 -30.28 4.41 30.49
C PHE A 402 -31.20 3.81 29.40
N PRO A 403 -31.04 2.53 29.02
CA PRO A 403 -31.75 1.91 27.88
C PRO A 403 -33.26 1.74 28.11
N ASN A 404 -33.77 1.89 29.34
CA ASN A 404 -35.19 1.78 29.66
C ASN A 404 -35.99 3.05 29.34
N GLU A 405 -35.34 4.13 28.93
CA GLU A 405 -35.94 5.44 28.64
C GLU A 405 -37.13 5.33 27.67
N ALA A 406 -37.03 4.55 26.61
CA ALA A 406 -38.11 4.40 25.61
C ALA A 406 -39.33 3.61 26.12
N THR A 407 -39.24 2.89 27.25
CA THR A 407 -40.25 1.92 27.73
C THR A 407 -40.80 2.20 29.10
N ASP A 408 -40.27 3.15 29.87
CA ASP A 408 -40.66 3.44 31.25
C ASP A 408 -41.97 4.29 31.38
N GLY A 409 -42.51 4.76 30.24
CA GLY A 409 -43.79 5.49 30.20
C GLY A 409 -43.73 6.94 30.69
N CYS A 410 -42.53 7.52 30.84
CA CYS A 410 -42.36 8.92 31.17
C CYS A 410 -42.76 9.83 30.00
N HIS A 411 -43.54 10.88 30.32
CA HIS A 411 -43.95 11.88 29.33
C HIS A 411 -43.07 13.14 29.46
N VAL A 412 -42.38 13.47 28.38
CA VAL A 412 -41.58 14.68 28.23
C VAL A 412 -42.36 15.73 27.48
N THR A 413 -42.48 16.93 28.07
CA THR A 413 -43.16 18.10 27.46
C THR A 413 -42.27 19.33 27.54
N ASP A 414 -42.65 20.39 26.81
CA ASP A 414 -41.99 21.70 26.82
C ASP A 414 -40.47 21.62 26.62
N VAL A 415 -40.02 20.84 25.64
CA VAL A 415 -38.59 20.71 25.34
C VAL A 415 -38.07 21.99 24.67
N GLU A 416 -37.04 22.57 25.27
CA GLU A 416 -36.36 23.78 24.80
C GLU A 416 -34.85 23.53 24.76
N GLU A 417 -34.26 23.50 23.56
CA GLU A 417 -32.82 23.44 23.37
C GLU A 417 -32.23 24.84 23.32
N ILE A 418 -31.25 25.12 24.18
CA ILE A 418 -30.57 26.41 24.25
C ILE A 418 -29.15 26.23 23.71
N ALA A 419 -28.90 26.81 22.54
CA ALA A 419 -27.61 26.68 21.84
C ALA A 419 -26.41 27.05 22.72
N GLY A 420 -25.44 26.14 22.82
CA GLY A 420 -24.22 26.31 23.62
C GLY A 420 -24.40 26.22 25.13
N ARG A 421 -25.58 25.79 25.63
CA ARG A 421 -25.88 25.66 27.06
C ARG A 421 -26.41 24.29 27.44
N GLY A 422 -27.44 23.76 26.75
CA GLY A 422 -28.04 22.46 27.00
C GLY A 422 -29.54 22.44 26.67
N VAL A 423 -30.26 21.51 27.26
CA VAL A 423 -31.69 21.27 27.03
C VAL A 423 -32.48 21.40 28.35
N LYS A 424 -33.68 21.98 28.27
CA LYS A 424 -34.68 21.98 29.34
C LYS A 424 -35.93 21.25 28.89
N ALA A 425 -36.56 20.52 29.76
CA ALA A 425 -37.84 19.89 29.51
C ALA A 425 -38.65 19.67 30.78
N ARG A 426 -39.96 19.38 30.65
CA ARG A 426 -40.77 18.96 31.79
C ARG A 426 -40.99 17.45 31.77
N ILE A 427 -40.65 16.82 32.89
CA ILE A 427 -40.81 15.38 33.10
C ILE A 427 -41.70 15.16 34.31
N GLY A 428 -42.88 14.57 34.13
CA GLY A 428 -43.83 14.39 35.22
C GLY A 428 -44.24 15.68 35.92
N GLY A 429 -44.23 16.81 35.21
CA GLY A 429 -44.58 18.16 35.73
C GLY A 429 -43.38 18.91 36.34
N ARG A 430 -42.26 18.26 36.61
CA ARG A 430 -41.01 18.90 37.12
C ARG A 430 -40.22 19.49 35.96
N LEU A 431 -39.66 20.68 36.16
CA LEU A 431 -38.75 21.29 35.17
C LEU A 431 -37.34 20.73 35.37
N VAL A 432 -36.84 20.03 34.38
CA VAL A 432 -35.50 19.45 34.37
C VAL A 432 -34.64 20.20 33.36
N ALA A 433 -33.45 20.63 33.79
CA ALA A 433 -32.44 21.24 32.92
C ALA A 433 -31.16 20.41 32.93
N VAL A 434 -30.66 20.11 31.73
CA VAL A 434 -29.47 19.33 31.48
C VAL A 434 -28.53 20.14 30.60
N GLY A 435 -27.28 20.37 31.04
CA GLY A 435 -26.36 21.18 30.27
C GLY A 435 -25.05 21.51 30.99
N ASN A 436 -24.37 22.54 30.50
CA ASN A 436 -23.11 23.00 31.07
C ASN A 436 -23.32 23.96 32.28
N SER A 437 -22.23 24.43 32.87
CA SER A 437 -22.28 25.36 34.03
C SER A 437 -23.08 26.64 33.74
N LYS A 438 -23.01 27.16 32.51
CA LYS A 438 -23.78 28.33 32.09
C LYS A 438 -25.30 28.11 32.14
N MET A 439 -25.76 26.89 31.82
CA MET A 439 -27.13 26.49 31.96
C MET A 439 -27.57 26.55 33.44
N MET A 440 -26.71 26.08 34.35
CA MET A 440 -27.00 26.13 35.80
C MET A 440 -27.06 27.55 36.34
N GLU A 441 -26.16 28.43 35.89
CA GLU A 441 -26.17 29.87 36.22
C GLU A 441 -27.47 30.54 35.73
N ASP A 442 -27.93 30.26 34.53
CA ASP A 442 -29.16 30.85 33.96
C ASP A 442 -30.43 30.50 34.75
N ILE A 443 -30.49 29.28 35.28
CA ILE A 443 -31.64 28.83 36.09
C ILE A 443 -31.45 29.09 37.57
N GLY A 444 -30.32 29.69 37.99
CA GLY A 444 -30.02 30.02 39.39
C GLY A 444 -29.74 28.81 40.28
N ALA A 445 -29.32 27.66 39.71
CA ALA A 445 -28.96 26.48 40.47
C ALA A 445 -27.51 26.58 40.99
N GLU A 446 -27.30 26.31 42.29
CA GLU A 446 -25.96 26.33 42.91
C GLU A 446 -25.20 25.06 42.53
N TRP A 447 -24.40 25.12 41.46
CA TRP A 447 -23.58 24.01 40.96
C TRP A 447 -22.16 24.04 41.55
N HIS A 448 -21.46 22.91 41.52
CA HIS A 448 -20.06 22.78 41.91
C HIS A 448 -19.21 22.06 40.87
N ASN A 449 -17.90 22.31 40.88
CA ASN A 449 -16.95 21.66 39.98
C ASN A 449 -16.81 20.17 40.30
N CYS A 450 -16.65 19.37 39.25
CA CYS A 450 -16.30 17.95 39.36
C CYS A 450 -14.79 17.77 39.58
N HIS A 451 -14.41 16.80 40.41
CA HIS A 451 -13.01 16.41 40.62
C HIS A 451 -12.50 15.43 39.54
N ARG A 452 -13.40 14.85 38.71
CA ARG A 452 -13.03 13.98 37.61
C ARG A 452 -12.85 14.78 36.33
N THR A 453 -11.90 14.33 35.53
CA THR A 453 -11.66 14.87 34.19
C THR A 453 -12.66 14.28 33.21
N GLY A 454 -13.30 15.11 32.39
CA GLY A 454 -14.28 14.72 31.38
C GLY A 454 -15.18 15.88 30.98
N THR A 455 -16.13 15.60 30.09
CA THR A 455 -17.24 16.51 29.81
C THR A 455 -18.26 16.39 30.91
N ILE A 456 -18.45 17.48 31.65
CA ILE A 456 -19.39 17.52 32.77
C ILE A 456 -20.74 18.00 32.28
N VAL A 457 -21.75 17.17 32.46
CA VAL A 457 -23.16 17.48 32.19
C VAL A 457 -23.87 17.63 33.50
N HIS A 458 -24.23 18.86 33.83
CA HIS A 458 -24.95 19.20 35.06
C HIS A 458 -26.46 18.98 34.88
N VAL A 459 -27.11 18.54 35.93
CA VAL A 459 -28.56 18.32 35.98
C VAL A 459 -29.16 19.08 37.12
N ALA A 460 -30.24 19.80 36.85
CA ALA A 460 -31.03 20.49 37.88
C ALA A 460 -32.51 20.21 37.71
N VAL A 461 -33.24 20.12 38.82
CA VAL A 461 -34.68 19.84 38.88
C VAL A 461 -35.37 20.95 39.66
N ASP A 462 -36.36 21.62 39.03
CA ASP A 462 -37.10 22.76 39.64
C ASP A 462 -36.17 23.85 40.21
N GLY A 463 -35.05 24.12 39.58
CA GLY A 463 -34.06 25.11 39.99
C GLY A 463 -33.08 24.64 41.09
N VAL A 464 -33.22 23.40 41.57
CA VAL A 464 -32.31 22.81 42.57
C VAL A 464 -31.29 21.94 41.85
N TYR A 465 -30.00 22.09 42.15
CA TYR A 465 -28.95 21.28 41.59
C TYR A 465 -29.11 19.83 42.04
N ALA A 466 -29.21 18.92 41.06
CA ALA A 466 -29.39 17.49 41.33
C ALA A 466 -28.07 16.72 41.37
N GLY A 467 -27.09 17.19 40.61
CA GLY A 467 -25.80 16.54 40.46
C GLY A 467 -25.25 16.70 39.04
N HIS A 468 -24.26 15.88 38.69
CA HIS A 468 -23.68 15.90 37.34
C HIS A 468 -23.27 14.49 36.85
N VAL A 469 -23.24 14.36 35.54
CA VAL A 469 -22.77 13.17 34.82
C VAL A 469 -21.45 13.50 34.15
N VAL A 470 -20.46 12.62 34.31
CA VAL A 470 -19.16 12.71 33.67
C VAL A 470 -19.17 11.82 32.44
N ILE A 471 -18.92 12.41 31.29
CA ILE A 471 -18.94 11.72 29.98
C ILE A 471 -17.55 11.85 29.38
N ASN A 472 -17.01 10.72 28.93
CA ASN A 472 -15.72 10.65 28.25
C ASN A 472 -15.83 9.86 26.93
N ASP A 473 -14.93 10.18 26.03
CA ASP A 473 -14.72 9.40 24.81
C ASP A 473 -13.99 8.08 25.16
N VAL A 474 -14.48 6.97 24.66
CA VAL A 474 -13.99 5.62 25.00
C VAL A 474 -12.69 5.32 24.27
N VAL A 475 -11.62 5.05 25.02
CA VAL A 475 -10.33 4.59 24.46
C VAL A 475 -10.52 3.23 23.78
N LYS A 476 -9.91 3.02 22.61
CA LYS A 476 -9.91 1.71 21.93
C LYS A 476 -9.06 0.70 22.69
N GLU A 477 -9.49 -0.53 22.72
CA GLU A 477 -8.89 -1.60 23.54
C GLU A 477 -7.43 -1.90 23.16
N ASP A 478 -7.05 -1.70 21.88
CA ASP A 478 -5.71 -1.98 21.36
C ASP A 478 -4.81 -0.73 21.27
N SER A 479 -5.27 0.48 21.68
CA SER A 479 -4.47 1.72 21.61
C SER A 479 -3.20 1.67 22.46
N ALA A 480 -3.29 1.18 23.70
CA ALA A 480 -2.12 1.04 24.57
C ALA A 480 -1.12 0.01 24.02
N GLU A 481 -1.63 -1.12 23.48
CA GLU A 481 -0.80 -2.13 22.82
C GLU A 481 -0.11 -1.56 21.58
N ALA A 482 -0.82 -0.75 20.78
CA ALA A 482 -0.27 -0.08 19.60
C ALA A 482 0.93 0.81 19.94
N ILE A 483 0.80 1.66 20.97
CA ILE A 483 1.89 2.52 21.45
C ILE A 483 3.08 1.69 21.92
N SER A 484 2.83 0.64 22.73
CA SER A 484 3.87 -0.28 23.22
C SER A 484 4.62 -0.98 22.09
N LYS A 485 3.90 -1.51 21.10
CA LYS A 485 4.51 -2.16 19.91
C LYS A 485 5.35 -1.18 19.10
N LEU A 486 4.86 0.05 18.88
CA LEU A 486 5.61 1.08 18.17
C LEU A 486 6.93 1.41 18.86
N ARG A 487 6.94 1.53 20.19
CA ARG A 487 8.17 1.70 20.97
C ARG A 487 9.11 0.49 20.84
N GLY A 488 8.57 -0.72 20.88
CA GLY A 488 9.33 -1.96 20.63
C GLY A 488 10.00 -1.99 19.26
N LEU A 489 9.41 -1.34 18.28
CA LEU A 489 9.97 -1.14 16.95
C LEU A 489 10.98 0.03 16.87
N GLY A 490 11.31 0.69 18.00
CA GLY A 490 12.27 1.79 18.03
C GLY A 490 11.73 3.12 17.49
N ILE A 491 10.42 3.33 17.55
CA ILE A 491 9.82 4.66 17.43
C ILE A 491 10.21 5.45 18.69
N SER A 492 10.92 6.55 18.51
CA SER A 492 11.54 7.29 19.61
C SER A 492 10.62 8.32 20.25
N ARG A 493 9.53 8.71 19.56
CA ARG A 493 8.64 9.78 20.00
C ARG A 493 7.21 9.50 19.56
N THR A 494 6.29 9.50 20.52
CA THR A 494 4.84 9.44 20.31
C THR A 494 4.20 10.72 20.80
N VAL A 495 3.34 11.33 19.99
CA VAL A 495 2.71 12.63 20.27
C VAL A 495 1.21 12.51 20.07
N MET A 496 0.41 13.14 20.92
CA MET A 496 -1.04 13.24 20.72
C MET A 496 -1.45 14.70 20.51
N LEU A 497 -2.27 14.94 19.49
CA LEU A 497 -2.90 16.24 19.24
C LEU A 497 -4.40 16.12 19.56
N THR A 498 -4.95 17.06 20.30
CA THR A 498 -6.38 17.08 20.61
C THR A 498 -6.93 18.51 20.78
N GLY A 499 -8.20 18.69 20.43
CA GLY A 499 -8.93 19.92 20.73
C GLY A 499 -9.52 19.96 22.13
N ASP A 500 -9.42 18.87 22.90
CA ASP A 500 -9.93 18.79 24.27
C ASP A 500 -9.14 19.64 25.23
N ARG A 501 -9.71 19.83 26.45
CA ARG A 501 -9.01 20.48 27.54
C ARG A 501 -7.74 19.73 27.92
N LYS A 502 -6.75 20.47 28.37
CA LYS A 502 -5.44 19.95 28.70
C LYS A 502 -5.49 18.76 29.68
N GLU A 503 -6.31 18.88 30.74
CA GLU A 503 -6.44 17.85 31.80
C GLU A 503 -6.96 16.51 31.20
N VAL A 504 -7.87 16.57 30.22
CA VAL A 504 -8.43 15.39 29.56
C VAL A 504 -7.38 14.77 28.63
N GLY A 505 -6.70 15.59 27.85
CA GLY A 505 -5.61 15.14 26.95
C GLY A 505 -4.47 14.49 27.73
N ASP A 506 -3.97 15.15 28.76
CA ASP A 506 -2.86 14.64 29.58
C ASP A 506 -3.20 13.30 30.25
N LYS A 507 -4.44 13.13 30.76
CA LYS A 507 -4.91 11.86 31.35
C LYS A 507 -4.88 10.71 30.33
N VAL A 508 -5.39 10.93 29.12
CA VAL A 508 -5.40 9.91 28.06
C VAL A 508 -3.97 9.60 27.60
N ALA A 509 -3.12 10.62 27.48
CA ALA A 509 -1.72 10.42 27.10
C ALA A 509 -0.96 9.60 28.16
N GLU A 510 -1.18 9.86 29.44
CA GLU A 510 -0.59 9.09 30.56
C GLU A 510 -1.08 7.63 30.55
N GLU A 511 -2.39 7.42 30.40
CA GLU A 511 -3.01 6.09 30.35
C GLU A 511 -2.46 5.24 29.19
N LEU A 512 -2.28 5.84 28.02
CA LEU A 512 -1.74 5.16 26.82
C LEU A 512 -0.20 5.11 26.80
N GLY A 513 0.46 5.86 27.69
CA GLY A 513 1.91 5.98 27.73
C GLY A 513 2.47 6.80 26.58
N ILE A 514 1.80 7.79 26.06
CA ILE A 514 2.25 8.71 25.00
C ILE A 514 3.23 9.71 25.60
N ASP A 515 4.30 10.06 24.85
CA ASP A 515 5.40 10.89 25.37
C ASP A 515 5.02 12.36 25.51
N GLU A 516 4.19 12.89 24.60
CA GLU A 516 3.80 14.31 24.55
C GLU A 516 2.33 14.47 24.19
N CYS A 517 1.65 15.43 24.82
CA CYS A 517 0.29 15.81 24.50
C CYS A 517 0.22 17.32 24.22
N HIS A 518 -0.38 17.67 23.09
CA HIS A 518 -0.75 19.05 22.75
C HIS A 518 -2.28 19.14 22.73
N ALA A 519 -2.83 19.83 23.68
CA ALA A 519 -4.27 19.97 23.90
C ALA A 519 -4.77 21.36 23.51
N GLU A 520 -6.10 21.56 23.51
CA GLU A 520 -6.80 22.82 23.21
C GLU A 520 -6.50 23.38 21.81
N LEU A 521 -6.18 22.50 20.85
CA LEU A 521 -5.81 22.88 19.49
C LEU A 521 -7.04 23.08 18.60
N LEU A 522 -7.09 24.21 17.92
CA LEU A 522 -7.97 24.40 16.76
C LEU A 522 -7.38 23.66 15.52
N PRO A 523 -8.18 23.42 14.48
CA PRO A 523 -7.68 22.74 13.27
C PRO A 523 -6.44 23.41 12.64
N ALA A 524 -6.36 24.74 12.66
CA ALA A 524 -5.19 25.48 12.18
C ALA A 524 -3.96 25.25 13.07
N ASP A 525 -4.17 25.25 14.42
CA ASP A 525 -3.08 25.05 15.39
C ASP A 525 -2.47 23.64 15.27
N LYS A 526 -3.29 22.63 14.90
CA LYS A 526 -2.80 21.26 14.62
C LYS A 526 -1.80 21.26 13.45
N VAL A 527 -2.07 22.00 12.37
CA VAL A 527 -1.16 22.13 11.23
C VAL A 527 0.14 22.80 11.64
N ASP A 528 0.08 23.90 12.37
CA ASP A 528 1.26 24.63 12.87
C ASP A 528 2.08 23.77 13.84
N CYS A 529 1.42 22.96 14.66
CA CYS A 529 2.09 22.01 15.54
C CYS A 529 2.81 20.92 14.73
N MET A 530 2.17 20.38 13.70
CA MET A 530 2.78 19.41 12.82
C MET A 530 4.02 19.96 12.11
N GLU A 531 3.99 21.20 11.61
CA GLU A 531 5.16 21.82 10.96
C GLU A 531 6.35 21.94 11.91
N ARG A 532 6.09 22.29 13.20
CA ARG A 532 7.13 22.30 14.24
C ARG A 532 7.69 20.91 14.50
N LEU A 533 6.85 19.89 14.62
CA LEU A 533 7.27 18.51 14.84
C LEU A 533 8.06 17.95 13.65
N ILE A 534 7.70 18.32 12.42
CA ILE A 534 8.45 17.94 11.21
C ILE A 534 9.83 18.61 11.20
N ALA A 535 9.94 19.87 11.61
CA ALA A 535 11.21 20.58 11.69
C ALA A 535 12.15 20.04 12.79
N ASP A 536 11.58 19.52 13.87
CA ASP A 536 12.30 19.00 15.05
C ASP A 536 12.63 17.49 14.97
N LYS A 537 12.22 16.81 13.91
CA LYS A 537 12.45 15.36 13.78
C LYS A 537 13.95 15.04 13.60
N PRO A 538 14.45 13.90 14.12
CA PRO A 538 15.83 13.48 13.95
C PRO A 538 16.20 13.32 12.47
N GLU A 539 17.45 13.66 12.12
CA GLU A 539 17.96 13.51 10.76
C GLU A 539 17.85 12.06 10.25
N GLY A 540 17.37 11.90 9.03
CA GLY A 540 17.14 10.57 8.41
C GLY A 540 15.92 9.82 8.93
N LYS A 541 15.16 10.37 9.88
CA LYS A 541 13.89 9.82 10.35
C LYS A 541 12.71 10.52 9.70
N THR A 542 11.58 9.82 9.67
CA THR A 542 10.32 10.31 9.12
C THR A 542 9.27 10.40 10.23
N LEU A 543 8.24 11.19 9.96
CA LEU A 543 7.12 11.43 10.86
C LEU A 543 5.82 11.00 10.21
N ALA A 544 5.03 10.18 10.93
CA ALA A 544 3.66 9.83 10.56
C ALA A 544 2.65 10.66 11.34
N PHE A 545 1.56 11.04 10.69
CA PHE A 545 0.34 11.49 11.35
C PHE A 545 -0.76 10.45 11.16
N VAL A 546 -1.47 10.13 12.23
CA VAL A 546 -2.58 9.18 12.27
C VAL A 546 -3.86 9.90 12.67
N GLY A 547 -4.89 9.82 11.84
CA GLY A 547 -6.17 10.49 12.09
C GLY A 547 -7.34 9.77 11.42
N ASP A 548 -8.58 10.17 11.76
CA ASP A 548 -9.80 9.67 11.13
C ASP A 548 -10.10 10.36 9.77
N GLY A 549 -9.43 11.47 9.50
CA GLY A 549 -9.38 12.21 8.24
C GLY A 549 -10.56 13.10 7.93
N ILE A 550 -11.62 13.13 8.74
CA ILE A 550 -12.76 14.01 8.47
C ILE A 550 -12.34 15.48 8.68
N ASN A 551 -11.67 15.75 9.80
CA ASN A 551 -11.20 17.09 10.18
C ASN A 551 -9.70 17.31 9.94
N ASP A 552 -8.94 16.23 9.79
CA ASP A 552 -7.48 16.21 9.81
C ASP A 552 -6.83 16.05 8.43
N ALA A 553 -7.62 16.09 7.34
CA ALA A 553 -7.10 15.97 5.96
C ALA A 553 -5.94 16.93 5.65
N PRO A 554 -5.93 18.20 6.09
CA PRO A 554 -4.78 19.09 5.90
C PRO A 554 -3.53 18.63 6.66
N VAL A 555 -3.70 18.05 7.86
CA VAL A 555 -2.62 17.56 8.73
C VAL A 555 -2.03 16.27 8.14
N LEU A 556 -2.89 15.34 7.67
CA LEU A 556 -2.50 14.11 6.97
C LEU A 556 -1.59 14.38 5.78
N LYS A 557 -1.93 15.39 4.96
CA LYS A 557 -1.14 15.77 3.77
C LYS A 557 0.19 16.45 4.11
N ARG A 558 0.36 16.99 5.30
CA ARG A 558 1.59 17.65 5.75
C ARG A 558 2.63 16.69 6.30
N ALA A 559 2.21 15.56 6.86
CA ALA A 559 3.11 14.54 7.37
C ALA A 559 4.02 13.97 6.28
N ASP A 560 5.15 13.35 6.66
CA ASP A 560 5.95 12.55 5.70
C ASP A 560 5.15 11.33 5.22
N VAL A 561 4.25 10.80 6.07
CA VAL A 561 3.25 9.81 5.73
C VAL A 561 1.98 10.03 6.55
N GLY A 562 0.86 10.22 5.87
CA GLY A 562 -0.48 10.31 6.48
C GLY A 562 -1.12 8.93 6.56
N ILE A 563 -1.60 8.54 7.73
CA ILE A 563 -2.27 7.25 7.98
C ILE A 563 -3.72 7.53 8.39
N ALA A 564 -4.68 7.05 7.59
CA ALA A 564 -6.09 7.15 7.92
C ALA A 564 -6.59 5.89 8.63
N MET A 565 -7.39 6.09 9.67
CA MET A 565 -8.07 5.04 10.44
C MET A 565 -9.47 4.78 9.87
N GLY A 566 -9.95 3.53 9.96
CA GLY A 566 -11.35 3.17 9.71
C GLY A 566 -11.80 3.45 8.28
N GLY A 567 -11.05 2.98 7.27
CA GLY A 567 -11.20 3.33 5.85
C GLY A 567 -12.57 3.15 5.19
N LEU A 568 -13.55 2.58 5.88
CA LEU A 568 -14.91 2.40 5.36
C LEU A 568 -15.84 3.61 5.61
N GLY A 569 -15.43 4.59 6.43
CA GLY A 569 -16.30 5.67 6.91
C GLY A 569 -16.07 7.06 6.28
N SER A 570 -14.85 7.40 5.84
CA SER A 570 -14.53 8.75 5.39
C SER A 570 -13.82 8.78 4.05
N ASP A 571 -14.54 9.20 3.02
CA ASP A 571 -14.00 9.38 1.67
C ASP A 571 -12.86 10.41 1.62
N ALA A 572 -12.99 11.48 2.41
CA ALA A 572 -11.98 12.53 2.51
C ALA A 572 -10.67 12.03 3.15
N ALA A 573 -10.78 11.15 4.16
CA ALA A 573 -9.63 10.51 4.78
C ALA A 573 -8.88 9.60 3.81
N ILE A 574 -9.63 8.75 3.12
CA ILE A 574 -9.07 7.84 2.11
C ILE A 574 -8.33 8.64 1.04
N GLU A 575 -8.87 9.76 0.58
CA GLU A 575 -8.23 10.57 -0.46
C GLU A 575 -6.96 11.29 0.05
N ALA A 576 -7.00 11.79 1.29
CA ALA A 576 -5.92 12.60 1.86
C ALA A 576 -4.72 11.78 2.36
N ALA A 577 -4.96 10.55 2.85
CA ALA A 577 -3.93 9.71 3.45
C ALA A 577 -3.07 8.97 2.41
N ASP A 578 -1.87 8.59 2.80
CA ASP A 578 -0.92 7.78 2.02
C ASP A 578 -1.04 6.29 2.38
N VAL A 579 -1.49 6.01 3.59
CA VAL A 579 -1.78 4.67 4.12
C VAL A 579 -3.18 4.67 4.71
N VAL A 580 -3.95 3.65 4.41
CA VAL A 580 -5.32 3.48 4.92
C VAL A 580 -5.41 2.16 5.68
N LEU A 581 -5.80 2.23 6.94
CA LEU A 581 -6.15 1.06 7.73
C LEU A 581 -7.64 0.78 7.51
N MET A 582 -7.96 -0.39 6.97
CA MET A 582 -9.33 -0.73 6.56
C MET A 582 -10.24 -1.03 7.73
N ASP A 583 -9.67 -1.43 8.84
CA ASP A 583 -10.33 -1.58 10.13
C ASP A 583 -9.93 -0.44 11.08
N ASP A 584 -10.58 -0.42 12.22
CA ASP A 584 -10.41 0.66 13.20
C ASP A 584 -9.41 0.32 14.33
N HIS A 585 -8.35 -0.48 13.99
CA HIS A 585 -7.37 -0.97 14.95
C HIS A 585 -6.02 -0.22 14.88
N PRO A 586 -5.69 0.64 15.87
CA PRO A 586 -4.39 1.32 15.95
C PRO A 586 -3.17 0.38 15.94
N SER A 587 -3.31 -0.84 16.45
CA SER A 587 -2.22 -1.84 16.47
C SER A 587 -1.69 -2.21 15.08
N LYS A 588 -2.48 -2.02 14.02
CA LYS A 588 -2.05 -2.25 12.63
C LYS A 588 -1.00 -1.26 12.12
N ILE A 589 -0.84 -0.12 12.77
CA ILE A 589 0.25 0.82 12.44
C ILE A 589 1.61 0.15 12.66
N ALA A 590 1.77 -0.55 13.79
CA ALA A 590 2.99 -1.32 14.07
C ALA A 590 3.22 -2.40 13.01
N THR A 591 2.18 -3.12 12.61
CA THR A 591 2.23 -4.13 11.53
C THR A 591 2.65 -3.50 10.20
N ALA A 592 2.15 -2.31 9.85
CA ALA A 592 2.56 -1.58 8.65
C ALA A 592 4.06 -1.26 8.66
N VAL A 593 4.58 -0.79 9.79
CA VAL A 593 6.01 -0.49 9.98
C VAL A 593 6.86 -1.76 9.87
N GLU A 594 6.44 -2.88 10.45
CA GLU A 594 7.15 -4.17 10.37
C GLU A 594 7.25 -4.67 8.93
N ILE A 595 6.13 -4.66 8.18
CA ILE A 595 6.09 -5.06 6.78
C ILE A 595 6.99 -4.15 5.95
N ALA A 596 6.92 -2.84 6.16
CA ALA A 596 7.74 -1.86 5.45
C ALA A 596 9.24 -2.10 5.69
N ARG A 597 9.67 -2.27 6.95
CA ARG A 597 11.07 -2.55 7.32
C ARG A 597 11.58 -3.85 6.71
N ARG A 598 10.76 -4.91 6.78
CA ARG A 598 11.10 -6.20 6.18
C ARG A 598 11.25 -6.11 4.67
N THR A 599 10.33 -5.42 3.99
CA THR A 599 10.34 -5.20 2.55
C THR A 599 11.62 -4.46 2.12
N VAL A 600 11.91 -3.33 2.76
CA VAL A 600 13.12 -2.54 2.49
C VAL A 600 14.39 -3.32 2.80
N ALA A 601 14.43 -4.13 3.86
CA ALA A 601 15.57 -4.98 4.19
C ALA A 601 15.83 -6.04 3.11
N ILE A 602 14.77 -6.71 2.61
CA ILE A 602 14.88 -7.69 1.52
C ILE A 602 15.37 -7.01 0.23
N ALA A 603 14.82 -5.83 -0.11
CA ALA A 603 15.28 -5.07 -1.28
C ALA A 603 16.78 -4.73 -1.17
N LYS A 604 17.23 -4.23 -0.02
CA LYS A 604 18.65 -3.96 0.24
C LYS A 604 19.52 -5.21 0.15
N GLN A 605 19.06 -6.35 0.68
CA GLN A 605 19.78 -7.63 0.56
C GLN A 605 19.98 -8.01 -0.91
N ASN A 606 18.94 -7.91 -1.74
CA ASN A 606 19.02 -8.21 -3.16
C ASN A 606 20.01 -7.28 -3.88
N VAL A 607 19.97 -5.98 -3.58
CA VAL A 607 20.89 -4.99 -4.16
C VAL A 607 22.35 -5.34 -3.83
N TRP A 608 22.67 -5.52 -2.55
CA TRP A 608 24.06 -5.81 -2.14
C TRP A 608 24.55 -7.16 -2.64
N PHE A 609 23.70 -8.18 -2.63
CA PHE A 609 24.03 -9.50 -3.15
C PHE A 609 24.34 -9.46 -4.65
N ALA A 610 23.45 -8.84 -5.44
CA ALA A 610 23.62 -8.75 -6.90
C ALA A 610 24.87 -7.94 -7.27
N ILE A 611 25.09 -6.78 -6.66
CA ILE A 611 26.28 -5.97 -6.91
C ILE A 611 27.55 -6.72 -6.48
N GLY A 612 27.55 -7.36 -5.32
CA GLY A 612 28.71 -8.07 -4.79
C GLY A 612 29.18 -9.19 -5.72
N VAL A 613 28.26 -10.05 -6.15
CA VAL A 613 28.58 -11.15 -7.09
C VAL A 613 29.10 -10.61 -8.43
N LYS A 614 28.42 -9.59 -8.98
CA LYS A 614 28.84 -8.98 -10.26
C LYS A 614 30.23 -8.37 -10.20
N VAL A 615 30.55 -7.62 -9.16
CA VAL A 615 31.89 -7.03 -8.99
C VAL A 615 32.96 -8.11 -8.94
N VAL A 616 32.74 -9.21 -8.21
CA VAL A 616 33.71 -10.31 -8.13
C VAL A 616 33.93 -10.92 -9.52
N ILE A 617 32.88 -11.21 -10.27
CA ILE A 617 33.01 -11.85 -11.58
C ILE A 617 33.60 -10.90 -12.63
N LEU A 618 33.28 -9.60 -12.58
CA LEU A 618 33.91 -8.59 -13.43
C LEU A 618 35.42 -8.50 -13.20
N LEU A 619 35.86 -8.56 -11.96
CA LEU A 619 37.28 -8.60 -11.63
C LEU A 619 37.93 -9.87 -12.17
N LEU A 620 37.31 -11.04 -12.01
CA LEU A 620 37.80 -12.29 -12.56
C LEU A 620 37.89 -12.28 -14.09
N ALA A 621 36.87 -11.71 -14.77
CA ALA A 621 36.86 -11.55 -16.22
C ALA A 621 38.01 -10.64 -16.71
N THR A 622 38.26 -9.55 -16.00
CA THR A 622 39.32 -8.59 -16.36
C THR A 622 40.74 -9.25 -16.26
N VAL A 623 40.96 -10.09 -15.24
CA VAL A 623 42.21 -10.82 -15.05
C VAL A 623 42.35 -12.02 -16.02
N GLY A 624 41.28 -12.40 -16.71
CA GLY A 624 41.26 -13.53 -17.67
C GLY A 624 40.95 -14.88 -17.02
N LEU A 625 40.47 -14.89 -15.77
CA LEU A 625 39.97 -16.08 -15.09
C LEU A 625 38.45 -16.26 -15.24
N GLY A 626 37.74 -15.25 -15.79
CA GLY A 626 36.31 -15.30 -16.05
C GLY A 626 35.98 -16.19 -17.24
N THR A 627 34.96 -16.99 -17.11
CA THR A 627 34.39 -17.81 -18.22
C THR A 627 32.99 -17.31 -18.56
N MET A 628 32.51 -17.61 -19.76
CA MET A 628 31.15 -17.28 -20.18
C MET A 628 30.10 -17.95 -19.25
N TRP A 629 30.38 -19.16 -18.76
CA TRP A 629 29.53 -19.85 -17.77
C TRP A 629 29.40 -19.09 -16.44
N MET A 630 30.49 -18.51 -15.96
CA MET A 630 30.47 -17.66 -14.76
C MET A 630 29.66 -16.39 -15.01
N ALA A 631 29.76 -15.83 -16.22
CA ALA A 631 28.99 -14.66 -16.62
C ALA A 631 27.47 -14.93 -16.59
N VAL A 632 27.04 -16.03 -17.19
CA VAL A 632 25.65 -16.47 -17.20
C VAL A 632 25.13 -16.75 -15.79
N PHE A 633 25.92 -17.44 -14.97
CA PHE A 633 25.55 -17.68 -13.57
C PHE A 633 25.43 -16.38 -12.77
N ALA A 634 26.31 -15.41 -12.99
CA ALA A 634 26.25 -14.10 -12.35
C ALA A 634 25.02 -13.29 -12.77
N ASP A 635 24.52 -13.49 -13.95
CA ASP A 635 23.34 -12.77 -14.43
C ASP A 635 22.07 -13.52 -14.09
N VAL A 636 21.82 -14.67 -14.68
CA VAL A 636 20.57 -15.43 -14.52
C VAL A 636 20.46 -16.09 -13.15
N GLY A 637 21.54 -16.73 -12.65
CA GLY A 637 21.53 -17.41 -11.36
C GLY A 637 21.27 -16.45 -10.20
N VAL A 638 21.93 -15.28 -10.23
CA VAL A 638 21.70 -14.24 -9.22
C VAL A 638 20.30 -13.65 -9.32
N THR A 639 19.79 -13.44 -10.54
CA THR A 639 18.42 -12.97 -10.76
C THR A 639 17.39 -13.94 -10.14
N VAL A 640 17.50 -15.23 -10.41
CA VAL A 640 16.62 -16.26 -9.84
C VAL A 640 16.68 -16.24 -8.31
N LEU A 641 17.88 -16.19 -7.72
CA LEU A 641 18.05 -16.14 -6.26
C LEU A 641 17.46 -14.86 -5.66
N ALA A 642 17.66 -13.71 -6.31
CA ALA A 642 17.11 -12.43 -5.87
C ALA A 642 15.58 -12.39 -5.96
N VAL A 643 14.99 -12.97 -7.02
CA VAL A 643 13.55 -13.14 -7.19
C VAL A 643 12.97 -14.04 -6.10
N LEU A 644 13.60 -15.19 -5.82
CA LEU A 644 13.17 -16.08 -4.73
C LEU A 644 13.24 -15.40 -3.36
N ASN A 645 14.26 -14.56 -3.13
CA ASN A 645 14.35 -13.76 -1.92
C ASN A 645 13.25 -12.68 -1.87
N ALA A 646 12.96 -12.01 -3.00
CA ALA A 646 11.89 -11.01 -3.12
C ALA A 646 10.52 -11.58 -2.77
N MET A 647 10.22 -12.83 -3.19
CA MET A 647 8.96 -13.52 -2.85
C MET A 647 8.73 -13.69 -1.33
N ARG A 648 9.75 -13.55 -0.48
CA ARG A 648 9.60 -13.56 0.98
C ARG A 648 8.83 -12.34 1.48
N ALA A 649 8.84 -11.23 0.73
CA ALA A 649 8.06 -10.03 1.06
C ALA A 649 6.55 -10.27 0.96
N LEU A 650 6.11 -11.21 0.10
CA LEU A 650 4.71 -11.62 -0.03
C LEU A 650 4.12 -12.26 1.26
N LYS A 651 4.98 -12.82 2.12
CA LYS A 651 4.51 -13.53 3.33
C LYS A 651 4.24 -12.59 4.52
N GLY A 652 4.27 -11.27 4.29
CA GLY A 652 3.87 -10.16 5.18
C GLY A 652 4.11 -10.38 6.67
#